data_39b693e6a891bb50fd895bc1ba6407d0
#
_entry.id   39b693e6a891bb50fd895bc1ba6407d0
#
_cell.length_a   1.000
_cell.length_b   1.000
_cell.length_c   1.000
_cell.angle_alpha   90.00
_cell.angle_beta   90.00
_cell.angle_gamma   90.00
#
_symmetry.space_group_name_H-M   'P 1'
#
loop_
_entity.id
_entity.type
_entity.pdbx_description
1 polymer ?
#
loop_
_entity_poly.entity_id
_entity_poly.type
_entity_poly.pdbx_seq_one_letter_code
_entity_poly.pdbx_strand_id
1 'polypeptide(L)'
;MTFSRYFKASSCCLIGAGFVALAATGSVDAISIVLFTAVFISSWFLDTDRIRQSIPKWLLICISGAWLTFCVVDYRLFTRSLVVTFFHLIIFAAAVKLLTVSKDRDYLLLYLISFAELLATSTLTANIVFAGCFLAFLLSGISTLILFEMRRTHARMQDQTKVQPLVVPRQLRGTGFELFSPFPAGLFSAIVIGIAALILAVAVPVFFLLPRVNWGMYRHPSGKTQFTSGFSDTVELGRIGDIKQSDVVVMRVKTDKPPSEMPLDLKWRGLSFDYYDGRVWKRTDQSRRAVPIQGWYYKLENSTQGTNLIRQTLFLEPMSTDVIFATHKALALSRDVGLLWRDSSDSLYAAKPLTAKLRYSAVSDPIRPDPSNISDLRPIPPEVQKAYTQVPPEDPRIADLAKQVTRSAKDRYGKAQALEKYLRTHYSYSLVLRGTPHSRDPLAMFLFDVQKGHCEYFASAMTIMLRQIGIPARLVNGFRIGEYNAIGNNWTVRQYDAHSWVEAYFPPYGWIEFDPTPPEPEHPRSAFQRVISNLADAIDLWWWDGVVNYDSSKQYQVISALRMTMESFQLGIKGLAARTREKIRTGAASVRSPHLASSLASRWAIWFSCITMAILLMIRPLRRKISGSVRPVLYRRNEKVVATDFYRRAIILLGDQGIMRSYGQTPVEFARSLGNHPAAMPLLSLTHMYNAVRFGAPGSSFNQSEAQAFLHTLRAALNKNASSSL
;
A
#
# COMPACT_ATOMS: atom_id res chain seq x y z
N MET A 1 -21.10 -15.44 19.34
CA MET A 1 -19.69 -15.73 19.62
C MET A 1 -19.45 -15.45 21.09
N THR A 2 -18.71 -16.28 21.83
CA THR A 2 -18.33 -15.99 23.21
C THR A 2 -17.22 -14.97 23.27
N PHE A 3 -17.10 -14.22 24.36
CA PHE A 3 -16.03 -13.23 24.57
C PHE A 3 -14.62 -13.83 24.36
N SER A 4 -14.39 -15.03 24.91
CA SER A 4 -13.10 -15.73 24.78
C SER A 4 -12.73 -16.04 23.33
N ARG A 5 -13.70 -16.51 22.51
CA ARG A 5 -13.46 -16.77 21.07
C ARG A 5 -13.20 -15.48 20.30
N TYR A 6 -13.91 -14.41 20.63
CA TYR A 6 -13.70 -13.11 19.97
C TYR A 6 -12.32 -12.52 20.31
N PHE A 7 -11.90 -12.62 21.58
CA PHE A 7 -10.56 -12.20 22.01
C PHE A 7 -9.46 -13.00 21.31
N LYS A 8 -9.60 -14.34 21.24
CA LYS A 8 -8.64 -15.21 20.52
C LYS A 8 -8.58 -14.85 19.04
N ALA A 9 -9.71 -14.67 18.38
CA ALA A 9 -9.79 -14.29 16.97
C ALA A 9 -9.11 -12.93 16.71
N SER A 10 -9.42 -11.91 17.51
CA SER A 10 -8.83 -10.57 17.39
C SER A 10 -7.31 -10.60 17.58
N SER A 11 -6.83 -11.34 18.59
CA SER A 11 -5.38 -11.53 18.82
C SER A 11 -4.69 -12.25 17.66
N CYS A 12 -5.32 -13.31 17.12
CA CYS A 12 -4.80 -13.99 15.94
C CYS A 12 -4.77 -13.07 14.70
N CYS A 13 -5.81 -12.26 14.48
CA CYS A 13 -5.80 -11.29 13.38
C CYS A 13 -4.67 -10.27 13.50
N LEU A 14 -4.39 -9.80 14.72
CA LEU A 14 -3.30 -8.87 14.99
C LEU A 14 -1.94 -9.48 14.66
N ILE A 15 -1.68 -10.69 15.17
CA ILE A 15 -0.41 -11.41 14.94
C ILE A 15 -0.29 -11.78 13.46
N GLY A 16 -1.38 -12.28 12.86
CA GLY A 16 -1.42 -12.62 11.44
C GLY A 16 -1.15 -11.43 10.53
N ALA A 17 -1.68 -10.24 10.85
CA ALA A 17 -1.45 -9.03 10.07
C ALA A 17 0.03 -8.61 10.08
N GLY A 18 0.73 -8.68 11.23
CA GLY A 18 2.16 -8.43 11.33
C GLY A 18 2.98 -9.42 10.49
N PHE A 19 2.71 -10.72 10.66
CA PHE A 19 3.40 -11.76 9.91
C PHE A 19 3.15 -11.70 8.39
N VAL A 20 1.90 -11.52 7.94
CA VAL A 20 1.57 -11.40 6.51
C VAL A 20 2.25 -10.18 5.90
N ALA A 21 2.29 -9.06 6.63
CA ALA A 21 3.03 -7.88 6.19
C ALA A 21 4.51 -8.22 5.94
N LEU A 22 5.15 -8.93 6.89
CA LEU A 22 6.56 -9.30 6.79
C LEU A 22 6.80 -10.34 5.67
N ALA A 23 5.96 -11.35 5.55
CA ALA A 23 6.04 -12.35 4.48
C ALA A 23 5.89 -11.74 3.08
N ALA A 24 5.00 -10.73 2.94
CA ALA A 24 4.78 -10.02 1.67
C ALA A 24 5.98 -9.19 1.20
N THR A 25 7.00 -8.97 2.04
CA THR A 25 8.24 -8.29 1.61
C THR A 25 9.10 -9.10 0.66
N GLY A 26 8.89 -10.43 0.59
CA GLY A 26 9.78 -11.36 -0.12
C GLY A 26 11.18 -11.50 0.49
N SER A 27 11.41 -10.93 1.68
CA SER A 27 12.71 -10.98 2.38
C SER A 27 12.84 -12.19 3.30
N VAL A 28 11.75 -12.90 3.55
CA VAL A 28 11.68 -14.12 4.38
C VAL A 28 11.67 -15.34 3.48
N ASP A 29 12.46 -16.35 3.83
CA ASP A 29 12.52 -17.61 3.08
C ASP A 29 11.22 -18.43 3.21
N ALA A 30 10.94 -19.25 2.20
CA ALA A 30 9.72 -20.06 2.13
C ALA A 30 9.60 -21.05 3.31
N ILE A 31 10.71 -21.57 3.82
CA ILE A 31 10.73 -22.53 4.94
C ILE A 31 10.22 -21.85 6.21
N SER A 32 10.74 -20.67 6.54
CA SER A 32 10.29 -19.87 7.70
C SER A 32 8.81 -19.49 7.60
N ILE A 33 8.33 -19.14 6.40
CA ILE A 33 6.90 -18.85 6.15
C ILE A 33 6.04 -20.08 6.42
N VAL A 34 6.40 -21.24 5.88
CA VAL A 34 5.65 -22.50 6.05
C VAL A 34 5.64 -22.93 7.52
N LEU A 35 6.80 -22.91 8.19
CA LEU A 35 6.91 -23.29 9.60
C LEU A 35 6.08 -22.39 10.51
N PHE A 36 6.20 -21.07 10.36
CA PHE A 36 5.38 -20.14 11.16
C PHE A 36 3.88 -20.31 10.88
N THR A 37 3.49 -20.45 9.63
CA THR A 37 2.08 -20.67 9.25
C THR A 37 1.53 -21.94 9.89
N ALA A 38 2.30 -23.03 9.89
CA ALA A 38 1.92 -24.28 10.56
C ALA A 38 1.74 -24.08 12.08
N VAL A 39 2.66 -23.39 12.75
CA VAL A 39 2.56 -23.05 14.17
C VAL A 39 1.34 -22.15 14.44
N PHE A 40 1.14 -21.14 13.60
CA PHE A 40 0.02 -20.20 13.74
C PHE A 40 -1.33 -20.90 13.63
N ILE A 41 -1.53 -21.74 12.62
CA ILE A 41 -2.75 -22.53 12.45
C ILE A 41 -2.93 -23.50 13.62
N SER A 42 -1.85 -24.20 14.01
CA SER A 42 -1.89 -25.15 15.13
C SER A 42 -2.28 -24.49 16.44
N SER A 43 -1.84 -23.24 16.70
CA SER A 43 -2.15 -22.49 17.92
C SER A 43 -3.65 -22.21 18.09
N TRP A 44 -4.43 -22.23 17.01
CA TRP A 44 -5.88 -22.06 17.07
C TRP A 44 -6.57 -23.27 17.69
N PHE A 45 -6.08 -24.48 17.41
CA PHE A 45 -6.70 -25.75 17.82
C PHE A 45 -6.10 -26.32 19.11
N LEU A 46 -4.84 -26.00 19.38
CA LEU A 46 -4.10 -26.54 20.52
C LEU A 46 -4.44 -25.78 21.81
N ASP A 47 -4.49 -26.54 22.91
CA ASP A 47 -4.56 -26.01 24.26
C ASP A 47 -3.14 -25.60 24.72
N THR A 48 -2.85 -24.30 24.66
CA THR A 48 -1.54 -23.74 24.98
C THR A 48 -1.12 -24.02 26.43
N ASP A 49 -2.05 -24.16 27.36
CA ASP A 49 -1.74 -24.49 28.77
C ASP A 49 -1.25 -25.93 28.91
N ARG A 50 -1.83 -26.87 28.18
CA ARG A 50 -1.37 -28.27 28.16
C ARG A 50 0.01 -28.41 27.53
N ILE A 51 0.25 -27.75 26.41
CA ILE A 51 1.55 -27.77 25.71
C ILE A 51 2.65 -27.25 26.63
N ARG A 52 2.40 -26.11 27.29
CA ARG A 52 3.37 -25.52 28.20
C ARG A 52 3.71 -26.43 29.38
N GLN A 53 2.72 -27.13 29.93
CA GLN A 53 2.94 -28.09 31.04
C GLN A 53 3.75 -29.30 30.57
N SER A 54 3.61 -29.70 29.29
CA SER A 54 4.29 -30.86 28.71
C SER A 54 5.73 -30.55 28.29
N ILE A 55 6.08 -29.28 27.99
CA ILE A 55 7.41 -28.90 27.55
C ILE A 55 8.27 -28.50 28.76
N PRO A 56 9.34 -29.24 29.07
CA PRO A 56 10.24 -28.88 30.16
C PRO A 56 11.00 -27.57 29.83
N LYS A 57 11.22 -26.75 30.86
CA LYS A 57 11.85 -25.42 30.70
C LYS A 57 13.26 -25.51 30.07
N TRP A 58 14.03 -26.55 30.40
CA TRP A 58 15.37 -26.75 29.83
C TRP A 58 15.32 -26.94 28.31
N LEU A 59 14.29 -27.61 27.78
CA LEU A 59 14.12 -27.82 26.34
C LEU A 59 13.86 -26.48 25.61
N LEU A 60 13.04 -25.59 26.18
CA LEU A 60 12.83 -24.26 25.64
C LEU A 60 14.12 -23.42 25.61
N ILE A 61 14.95 -23.54 26.66
CA ILE A 61 16.25 -22.85 26.70
C ILE A 61 17.16 -23.42 25.62
N CYS A 62 17.25 -24.76 25.48
CA CYS A 62 18.04 -25.38 24.43
C CYS A 62 17.60 -25.00 23.02
N ILE A 63 16.29 -25.00 22.74
CA ILE A 63 15.73 -24.59 21.45
C ILE A 63 16.07 -23.11 21.18
N SER A 64 15.90 -22.23 22.17
CA SER A 64 16.22 -20.82 22.02
C SER A 64 17.72 -20.57 21.80
N GLY A 65 18.59 -21.33 22.50
CA GLY A 65 20.04 -21.27 22.30
C GLY A 65 20.48 -21.80 20.93
N ALA A 66 19.92 -22.93 20.49
CA ALA A 66 20.17 -23.48 19.16
C ALA A 66 19.73 -22.51 18.05
N TRP A 67 18.58 -21.83 18.24
CA TRP A 67 18.12 -20.83 17.27
C TRP A 67 19.00 -19.58 17.23
N LEU A 68 19.48 -19.12 18.38
CA LEU A 68 20.42 -18.00 18.42
C LEU A 68 21.73 -18.34 17.70
N THR A 69 22.23 -19.58 17.91
CA THR A 69 23.39 -20.10 17.18
C THR A 69 23.09 -20.17 15.67
N PHE A 70 21.92 -20.67 15.29
CA PHE A 70 21.48 -20.66 13.90
C PHE A 70 21.48 -19.25 13.29
N CYS A 71 20.98 -18.23 13.99
CA CYS A 71 21.01 -16.85 13.50
C CYS A 71 22.43 -16.35 13.24
N VAL A 72 23.40 -16.71 14.07
CA VAL A 72 24.82 -16.37 13.84
C VAL A 72 25.36 -17.07 12.60
N VAL A 73 25.05 -18.35 12.43
CA VAL A 73 25.43 -19.15 11.24
C VAL A 73 24.75 -18.60 9.98
N ASP A 74 23.46 -18.29 10.04
CA ASP A 74 22.69 -17.68 8.96
C ASP A 74 23.32 -16.37 8.47
N TYR A 75 23.64 -15.48 9.41
CA TYR A 75 24.33 -14.23 9.08
C TYR A 75 25.71 -14.46 8.43
N ARG A 76 26.51 -15.42 8.94
CA ARG A 76 27.89 -15.64 8.48
C ARG A 76 27.96 -16.38 7.15
N LEU A 77 27.11 -17.39 6.94
CA LEU A 77 27.22 -18.33 5.82
C LEU A 77 26.17 -18.14 4.74
N PHE A 78 24.93 -17.75 5.08
CA PHE A 78 23.82 -17.76 4.14
C PHE A 78 23.39 -16.35 3.71
N THR A 79 22.92 -15.52 4.63
CA THR A 79 22.25 -14.27 4.27
C THR A 79 23.20 -13.08 4.15
N ARG A 80 24.26 -13.04 4.94
CA ARG A 80 25.17 -11.87 5.07
C ARG A 80 24.44 -10.55 5.32
N SER A 81 23.20 -10.60 5.79
CA SER A 81 22.33 -9.45 6.04
C SER A 81 21.78 -9.51 7.46
N LEU A 82 22.16 -8.53 8.29
CA LEU A 82 21.65 -8.39 9.66
C LEU A 82 20.12 -8.24 9.69
N VAL A 83 19.55 -7.59 8.69
CA VAL A 83 18.11 -7.35 8.61
C VAL A 83 17.34 -8.66 8.43
N VAL A 84 17.76 -9.51 7.50
CA VAL A 84 17.11 -10.81 7.25
C VAL A 84 17.27 -11.74 8.47
N THR A 85 18.47 -11.81 9.05
CA THR A 85 18.71 -12.57 10.26
C THR A 85 17.82 -12.12 11.42
N PHE A 86 17.61 -10.79 11.55
CA PHE A 86 16.70 -10.24 12.56
C PHE A 86 15.24 -10.67 12.32
N PHE A 87 14.80 -10.81 11.08
CA PHE A 87 13.46 -11.33 10.77
C PHE A 87 13.31 -12.79 11.18
N HIS A 88 14.30 -13.62 10.92
CA HIS A 88 14.29 -15.01 11.39
C HIS A 88 14.20 -15.09 12.91
N LEU A 89 14.90 -14.20 13.62
CA LEU A 89 14.82 -14.12 15.08
C LEU A 89 13.43 -13.72 15.57
N ILE A 90 12.82 -12.70 14.98
CA ILE A 90 11.48 -12.23 15.36
C ILE A 90 10.41 -13.28 15.11
N ILE A 91 10.41 -13.91 13.91
CA ILE A 91 9.47 -14.96 13.53
C ILE A 91 9.57 -16.14 14.51
N PHE A 92 10.78 -16.56 14.85
CA PHE A 92 10.98 -17.62 15.82
C PHE A 92 10.46 -17.24 17.21
N ALA A 93 10.79 -16.04 17.68
CA ALA A 93 10.30 -15.54 18.97
C ALA A 93 8.76 -15.50 19.02
N ALA A 94 8.12 -15.05 17.92
CA ALA A 94 6.67 -15.08 17.78
C ALA A 94 6.12 -16.50 17.82
N ALA A 95 6.72 -17.46 17.10
CA ALA A 95 6.29 -18.86 17.08
C ALA A 95 6.38 -19.52 18.47
N VAL A 96 7.51 -19.36 19.17
CA VAL A 96 7.70 -19.90 20.53
C VAL A 96 6.68 -19.27 21.49
N LYS A 97 6.50 -17.96 21.43
CA LYS A 97 5.53 -17.27 22.30
C LYS A 97 4.10 -17.67 22.00
N LEU A 98 3.74 -17.87 20.75
CA LEU A 98 2.41 -18.28 20.34
C LEU A 98 2.02 -19.65 20.91
N LEU A 99 2.98 -20.58 21.01
CA LEU A 99 2.77 -21.92 21.61
C LEU A 99 2.83 -21.92 23.15
N THR A 100 3.48 -20.92 23.77
CA THR A 100 3.72 -20.89 25.22
C THR A 100 2.97 -19.81 25.96
N VAL A 101 2.05 -19.10 25.28
CA VAL A 101 1.28 -18.01 25.87
C VAL A 101 0.32 -18.52 26.97
N SER A 102 0.42 -17.92 28.19
CA SER A 102 -0.44 -18.26 29.30
C SER A 102 -0.79 -17.09 30.21
N LYS A 103 0.13 -16.15 30.39
CA LYS A 103 -0.04 -14.96 31.26
C LYS A 103 -0.32 -13.72 30.41
N ASP A 104 -0.93 -12.72 31.02
CA ASP A 104 -1.18 -11.41 30.35
C ASP A 104 0.10 -10.78 29.80
N ARG A 105 1.24 -10.97 30.49
CA ARG A 105 2.54 -10.49 30.02
C ARG A 105 2.99 -11.16 28.70
N ASP A 106 2.66 -12.44 28.51
CA ASP A 106 3.02 -13.15 27.27
C ASP A 106 2.23 -12.64 26.08
N TYR A 107 0.95 -12.29 26.27
CA TYR A 107 0.13 -11.64 25.25
C TYR A 107 0.71 -10.27 24.85
N LEU A 108 1.09 -9.43 25.83
CA LEU A 108 1.69 -8.13 25.55
C LEU A 108 3.01 -8.25 24.77
N LEU A 109 3.86 -9.22 25.13
CA LEU A 109 5.10 -9.49 24.41
C LEU A 109 4.82 -9.92 22.96
N LEU A 110 3.80 -10.77 22.75
CA LEU A 110 3.41 -11.23 21.41
C LEU A 110 2.88 -10.06 20.55
N TYR A 111 2.09 -9.16 21.13
CA TYR A 111 1.62 -7.96 20.43
C TYR A 111 2.76 -6.99 20.11
N LEU A 112 3.73 -6.86 21.01
CA LEU A 112 4.93 -6.06 20.77
C LEU A 112 5.80 -6.65 19.64
N ILE A 113 5.93 -7.99 19.58
CA ILE A 113 6.63 -8.68 18.49
C ILE A 113 5.91 -8.40 17.16
N SER A 114 4.60 -8.56 17.10
CA SER A 114 3.81 -8.29 15.88
C SER A 114 3.87 -6.82 15.45
N PHE A 115 3.94 -5.90 16.39
CA PHE A 115 4.18 -4.49 16.10
C PHE A 115 5.60 -4.26 15.54
N ALA A 116 6.60 -4.94 16.10
CA ALA A 116 7.97 -4.87 15.58
C ALA A 116 8.08 -5.46 14.16
N GLU A 117 7.34 -6.55 13.85
CA GLU A 117 7.22 -7.09 12.48
C GLU A 117 6.65 -6.04 11.52
N LEU A 118 5.57 -5.36 11.91
CA LEU A 118 4.97 -4.31 11.10
C LEU A 118 5.90 -3.12 10.89
N LEU A 119 6.59 -2.66 11.94
CA LEU A 119 7.59 -1.58 11.84
C LEU A 119 8.75 -1.97 10.93
N ALA A 120 9.28 -3.19 11.10
CA ALA A 120 10.35 -3.70 10.26
C ALA A 120 9.92 -3.78 8.79
N THR A 121 8.69 -4.23 8.54
CA THR A 121 8.10 -4.25 7.19
C THR A 121 8.02 -2.84 6.58
N SER A 122 7.64 -1.83 7.36
CA SER A 122 7.51 -0.44 6.87
C SER A 122 8.83 0.15 6.35
N THR A 123 9.97 -0.37 6.81
CA THR A 123 11.30 0.05 6.34
C THR A 123 11.74 -0.64 5.05
N LEU A 124 11.10 -1.77 4.71
CA LEU A 124 11.51 -2.62 3.58
C LEU A 124 10.60 -2.50 2.37
N THR A 125 9.33 -2.25 2.58
CA THR A 125 8.36 -2.21 1.50
C THR A 125 7.41 -1.04 1.64
N ALA A 126 7.12 -0.43 0.49
CA ALA A 126 6.11 0.60 0.35
C ALA A 126 4.93 0.11 -0.51
N ASN A 127 4.74 -1.21 -0.61
CA ASN A 127 3.69 -1.83 -1.41
C ASN A 127 2.29 -1.58 -0.81
N ILE A 128 1.26 -1.55 -1.66
CA ILE A 128 -0.14 -1.42 -1.25
C ILE A 128 -0.60 -2.56 -0.31
N VAL A 129 -0.02 -3.76 -0.44
CA VAL A 129 -0.27 -4.88 0.48
C VAL A 129 0.07 -4.49 1.93
N PHE A 130 1.14 -3.73 2.14
CA PHE A 130 1.49 -3.20 3.46
C PHE A 130 0.39 -2.31 4.03
N ALA A 131 -0.24 -1.45 3.19
CA ALA A 131 -1.33 -0.60 3.65
C ALA A 131 -2.55 -1.42 4.10
N GLY A 132 -2.88 -2.51 3.38
CA GLY A 132 -3.92 -3.45 3.78
C GLY A 132 -3.60 -4.14 5.12
N CYS A 133 -2.38 -4.64 5.28
CA CYS A 133 -1.90 -5.24 6.52
C CYS A 133 -1.89 -4.24 7.68
N PHE A 134 -1.47 -3.00 7.43
CA PHE A 134 -1.50 -1.92 8.43
C PHE A 134 -2.91 -1.61 8.91
N LEU A 135 -3.88 -1.52 7.98
CA LEU A 135 -5.29 -1.29 8.35
C LEU A 135 -5.87 -2.47 9.14
N ALA A 136 -5.57 -3.71 8.73
CA ALA A 136 -5.97 -4.91 9.45
C ALA A 136 -5.34 -4.95 10.86
N PHE A 137 -4.05 -4.58 10.97
CA PHE A 137 -3.33 -4.46 12.23
C PHE A 137 -3.94 -3.38 13.14
N LEU A 138 -4.28 -2.21 12.60
CA LEU A 138 -4.92 -1.11 13.34
C LEU A 138 -6.27 -1.55 13.91
N LEU A 139 -7.14 -2.13 13.09
CA LEU A 139 -8.47 -2.58 13.51
C LEU A 139 -8.39 -3.70 14.55
N SER A 140 -7.57 -4.72 14.26
CA SER A 140 -7.37 -5.83 15.20
C SER A 140 -6.65 -5.39 16.46
N GLY A 141 -5.72 -4.44 16.39
CA GLY A 141 -5.00 -3.87 17.52
C GLY A 141 -5.92 -3.12 18.48
N ILE A 142 -6.76 -2.21 17.99
CA ILE A 142 -7.77 -1.51 18.78
C ILE A 142 -8.69 -2.52 19.46
N SER A 143 -9.21 -3.47 18.68
CA SER A 143 -10.10 -4.53 19.17
C SER A 143 -9.41 -5.34 20.28
N THR A 144 -8.21 -5.82 20.02
CA THR A 144 -7.44 -6.67 20.95
C THR A 144 -7.10 -5.95 22.25
N LEU A 145 -6.66 -4.69 22.18
CA LEU A 145 -6.29 -3.89 23.37
C LEU A 145 -7.53 -3.64 24.27
N ILE A 146 -8.67 -3.29 23.68
CA ILE A 146 -9.91 -3.09 24.45
C ILE A 146 -10.32 -4.41 25.13
N LEU A 147 -10.33 -5.52 24.39
CA LEU A 147 -10.71 -6.84 24.92
C LEU A 147 -9.71 -7.33 25.97
N PHE A 148 -8.43 -7.06 25.79
CA PHE A 148 -7.38 -7.40 26.73
C PHE A 148 -7.59 -6.67 28.09
N GLU A 149 -7.86 -5.37 28.05
CA GLU A 149 -8.12 -4.60 29.27
C GLU A 149 -9.43 -5.03 29.96
N MET A 150 -10.47 -5.35 29.19
CA MET A 150 -11.71 -5.94 29.72
C MET A 150 -11.43 -7.27 30.43
N ARG A 151 -10.62 -8.15 29.83
CA ARG A 151 -10.21 -9.43 30.43
C ARG A 151 -9.45 -9.22 31.73
N ARG A 152 -8.47 -8.31 31.73
CA ARG A 152 -7.61 -7.98 32.88
C ARG A 152 -8.41 -7.40 34.03
N THR A 153 -9.33 -6.47 33.76
CA THR A 153 -10.20 -5.86 34.75
C THR A 153 -11.11 -6.89 35.39
N HIS A 154 -11.66 -7.80 34.59
CA HIS A 154 -12.50 -8.91 35.10
C HIS A 154 -11.70 -9.85 36.03
N ALA A 155 -10.49 -10.23 35.65
CA ALA A 155 -9.63 -11.09 36.45
C ALA A 155 -9.29 -10.42 37.83
N ARG A 156 -9.01 -9.12 37.82
CA ARG A 156 -8.77 -8.36 39.04
C ARG A 156 -10.01 -8.29 39.97
N MET A 157 -11.21 -8.13 39.39
CA MET A 157 -12.46 -8.16 40.16
C MET A 157 -12.73 -9.52 40.79
N GLN A 158 -12.41 -10.61 40.10
CA GLN A 158 -12.54 -11.96 40.63
C GLN A 158 -11.57 -12.24 41.79
N ASP A 159 -10.35 -11.74 41.72
CA ASP A 159 -9.37 -11.91 42.81
C ASP A 159 -9.77 -11.09 44.06
N GLN A 160 -10.32 -9.89 43.88
CA GLN A 160 -10.82 -9.10 45.01
C GLN A 160 -12.02 -9.74 45.73
N THR A 161 -12.86 -10.50 44.98
CA THR A 161 -13.98 -11.24 45.57
C THR A 161 -13.56 -12.52 46.29
N LYS A 162 -12.40 -13.09 45.98
CA LYS A 162 -11.83 -14.26 46.69
C LYS A 162 -11.28 -13.92 48.09
N VAL A 163 -10.92 -12.70 48.34
CA VAL A 163 -10.31 -12.25 49.60
C VAL A 163 -11.36 -12.04 50.73
N GLN A 164 -12.67 -12.02 50.41
CA GLN A 164 -13.76 -12.03 51.39
C GLN A 164 -14.59 -13.32 51.18
N PRO A 165 -14.45 -14.35 52.04
CA PRO A 165 -15.34 -15.48 52.00
C PRO A 165 -16.68 -15.08 52.63
N LEU A 166 -17.52 -14.37 51.89
CA LEU A 166 -18.93 -14.32 52.14
C LEU A 166 -19.49 -15.70 51.86
N VAL A 167 -20.11 -16.34 52.87
CA VAL A 167 -20.82 -17.60 52.75
C VAL A 167 -21.90 -17.44 51.70
N VAL A 168 -21.57 -17.80 50.46
CA VAL A 168 -22.51 -17.84 49.33
C VAL A 168 -23.29 -19.13 49.46
N PRO A 169 -24.61 -19.09 49.54
CA PRO A 169 -25.45 -20.31 49.57
C PRO A 169 -25.09 -21.23 48.40
N ARG A 170 -25.01 -22.51 48.66
CA ARG A 170 -24.55 -23.58 47.72
C ARG A 170 -25.28 -23.60 46.37
N GLN A 171 -26.45 -22.97 46.26
CA GLN A 171 -27.27 -22.88 45.03
C GLN A 171 -26.76 -21.87 43.99
N LEU A 172 -25.82 -20.98 44.29
CA LEU A 172 -25.23 -20.01 43.33
C LEU A 172 -23.84 -20.41 42.82
N ARG A 173 -23.38 -21.62 43.11
CA ARG A 173 -22.10 -22.17 42.65
C ARG A 173 -22.07 -22.63 41.19
N GLY A 174 -23.19 -22.57 40.48
CA GLY A 174 -23.37 -23.21 39.16
C GLY A 174 -23.31 -22.32 37.93
N THR A 175 -23.26 -21.01 38.08
CA THR A 175 -23.13 -20.13 36.89
C THR A 175 -21.87 -19.31 37.03
N GLY A 176 -20.77 -19.83 36.49
CA GLY A 176 -19.65 -18.97 36.13
C GLY A 176 -20.25 -17.82 35.30
N PHE A 177 -20.10 -16.60 35.80
CA PHE A 177 -20.53 -15.39 35.08
C PHE A 177 -19.78 -15.36 33.76
N GLU A 178 -20.38 -15.96 32.70
CA GLU A 178 -19.88 -15.82 31.36
C GLU A 178 -19.99 -14.34 31.01
N LEU A 179 -18.83 -13.67 30.88
CA LEU A 179 -18.73 -12.29 30.49
C LEU A 179 -19.45 -12.13 29.15
N PHE A 180 -20.63 -11.49 29.18
CA PHE A 180 -21.43 -11.23 27.98
C PHE A 180 -21.68 -12.45 27.07
N SER A 181 -22.56 -13.31 27.49
CA SER A 181 -23.13 -14.35 26.60
C SER A 181 -24.59 -13.99 26.26
N PRO A 182 -24.89 -13.59 25.01
CA PRO A 182 -24.04 -13.43 23.85
C PRO A 182 -23.24 -12.07 23.84
N PHE A 183 -21.97 -12.11 23.41
CA PHE A 183 -21.15 -10.91 23.27
C PHE A 183 -21.73 -9.98 22.18
N PRO A 184 -21.91 -8.66 22.41
CA PRO A 184 -22.52 -7.74 21.45
C PRO A 184 -21.50 -7.34 20.35
N ALA A 185 -21.12 -8.34 19.54
CA ALA A 185 -20.04 -8.19 18.53
C ALA A 185 -20.31 -7.06 17.54
N GLY A 186 -21.57 -6.84 17.13
CA GLY A 186 -21.92 -5.79 16.16
C GLY A 186 -21.67 -4.37 16.70
N LEU A 187 -22.12 -4.11 17.94
CA LEU A 187 -21.88 -2.80 18.60
C LEU A 187 -20.39 -2.59 18.86
N PHE A 188 -19.69 -3.62 19.32
CA PHE A 188 -18.26 -3.57 19.58
C PHE A 188 -17.46 -3.27 18.30
N SER A 189 -17.77 -3.98 17.21
CA SER A 189 -17.11 -3.73 15.91
C SER A 189 -17.39 -2.33 15.39
N ALA A 190 -18.60 -1.79 15.57
CA ALA A 190 -18.93 -0.42 15.20
C ALA A 190 -18.09 0.61 15.99
N ILE A 191 -17.86 0.37 17.28
CA ILE A 191 -17.00 1.22 18.12
C ILE A 191 -15.54 1.15 17.63
N VAL A 192 -15.00 -0.04 17.36
CA VAL A 192 -13.64 -0.24 16.85
C VAL A 192 -13.44 0.49 15.52
N ILE A 193 -14.39 0.33 14.59
CA ILE A 193 -14.35 1.02 13.29
C ILE A 193 -14.43 2.54 13.49
N GLY A 194 -15.30 3.01 14.39
CA GLY A 194 -15.40 4.45 14.70
C GLY A 194 -14.12 5.05 15.26
N ILE A 195 -13.44 4.34 16.17
CA ILE A 195 -12.14 4.75 16.72
C ILE A 195 -11.07 4.73 15.62
N ALA A 196 -11.00 3.68 14.80
CA ALA A 196 -10.06 3.60 13.70
C ALA A 196 -10.28 4.72 12.68
N ALA A 197 -11.53 5.00 12.31
CA ALA A 197 -11.89 6.10 11.43
C ALA A 197 -11.47 7.46 12.00
N LEU A 198 -11.65 7.68 13.31
CA LEU A 198 -11.19 8.90 13.99
C LEU A 198 -9.67 9.04 13.95
N ILE A 199 -8.94 7.96 14.22
CA ILE A 199 -7.47 7.95 14.15
C ILE A 199 -7.01 8.29 12.73
N LEU A 200 -7.60 7.67 11.71
CA LEU A 200 -7.25 7.93 10.32
C LEU A 200 -7.65 9.36 9.88
N ALA A 201 -8.79 9.86 10.36
CA ALA A 201 -9.25 11.23 10.07
C ALA A 201 -8.28 12.30 10.60
N VAL A 202 -7.53 12.00 11.67
CA VAL A 202 -6.47 12.87 12.20
C VAL A 202 -5.13 12.58 11.55
N ALA A 203 -4.76 11.30 11.42
CA ALA A 203 -3.44 10.90 10.91
C ALA A 203 -3.23 11.28 9.44
N VAL A 204 -4.24 11.13 8.59
CA VAL A 204 -4.13 11.43 7.14
C VAL A 204 -3.85 12.91 6.87
N PRO A 205 -4.61 13.88 7.41
CA PRO A 205 -4.25 15.30 7.26
C PRO A 205 -2.86 15.64 7.82
N VAL A 206 -2.51 15.11 9.00
CA VAL A 206 -1.18 15.30 9.59
C VAL A 206 -0.09 14.79 8.66
N PHE A 207 -0.27 13.61 8.06
CA PHE A 207 0.67 13.04 7.09
C PHE A 207 0.89 13.97 5.88
N PHE A 208 -0.16 14.57 5.33
CA PHE A 208 -0.05 15.47 4.18
C PHE A 208 0.46 16.87 4.53
N LEU A 209 0.28 17.32 5.79
CA LEU A 209 0.70 18.64 6.24
C LEU A 209 2.12 18.67 6.80
N LEU A 210 2.65 17.54 7.29
CA LEU A 210 4.02 17.47 7.83
C LEU A 210 5.04 17.87 6.76
N PRO A 211 5.94 18.86 7.04
CA PRO A 211 6.97 19.27 6.08
C PRO A 211 7.84 18.10 5.66
N ARG A 212 7.98 17.89 4.37
CA ARG A 212 8.85 16.85 3.82
C ARG A 212 10.25 17.41 3.62
N VAL A 213 11.17 17.03 4.49
CA VAL A 213 12.60 17.30 4.31
C VAL A 213 13.15 16.19 3.42
N ASN A 214 13.61 16.54 2.22
CA ASN A 214 14.29 15.62 1.32
C ASN A 214 15.66 15.25 1.90
N TRP A 215 15.67 14.35 2.86
CA TRP A 215 16.87 13.67 3.27
C TRP A 215 17.16 12.60 2.20
N GLY A 216 17.95 12.96 1.20
CA GLY A 216 18.25 12.12 0.02
C GLY A 216 18.91 10.76 0.30
N MET A 217 18.75 10.21 1.50
CA MET A 217 19.40 8.99 1.99
C MET A 217 18.51 7.74 2.07
N TYR A 218 17.19 7.85 1.91
CA TYR A 218 16.32 6.67 2.02
C TYR A 218 15.74 6.26 0.66
N ARG A 219 16.59 5.63 -0.18
CA ARG A 219 16.09 4.72 -1.21
C ARG A 219 15.88 3.37 -0.54
N HIS A 220 14.63 2.97 -0.36
CA HIS A 220 14.30 1.63 0.14
C HIS A 220 14.88 0.59 -0.81
N PRO A 221 15.78 -0.30 -0.36
CA PRO A 221 16.13 -1.45 -1.14
C PRO A 221 14.88 -2.34 -1.17
N SER A 222 14.21 -2.44 -2.30
CA SER A 222 13.19 -3.45 -2.50
C SER A 222 13.86 -4.81 -2.32
N GLY A 223 13.24 -5.71 -1.53
CA GLY A 223 13.71 -7.06 -1.34
C GLY A 223 14.03 -7.70 -2.69
N LYS A 224 14.94 -8.68 -2.70
CA LYS A 224 15.44 -9.40 -3.87
C LYS A 224 14.31 -9.99 -4.72
N THR A 225 13.61 -9.19 -5.48
CA THR A 225 12.98 -9.65 -6.69
C THR A 225 14.08 -9.70 -7.74
N GLN A 226 14.66 -10.87 -7.94
CA GLN A 226 15.46 -11.17 -9.12
C GLN A 226 14.54 -11.10 -10.33
N PHE A 227 14.16 -9.90 -10.73
CA PHE A 227 13.68 -9.71 -12.08
C PHE A 227 14.92 -9.82 -12.97
N THR A 228 15.05 -10.95 -13.62
CA THR A 228 15.91 -11.10 -14.78
C THR A 228 15.31 -10.15 -15.82
N SER A 229 15.71 -8.87 -15.76
CA SER A 229 15.40 -7.94 -16.83
C SER A 229 16.06 -8.54 -18.06
N GLY A 230 15.35 -8.81 -19.13
CA GLY A 230 15.95 -9.27 -20.39
C GLY A 230 16.91 -8.26 -21.03
N PHE A 231 17.37 -7.27 -20.26
CA PHE A 231 18.34 -6.25 -20.62
C PHE A 231 19.72 -6.66 -20.15
N SER A 232 20.37 -7.47 -20.96
CA SER A 232 21.79 -7.81 -20.86
C SER A 232 22.62 -6.89 -21.75
N ASP A 233 23.90 -6.72 -21.45
CA ASP A 233 24.89 -6.05 -22.32
C ASP A 233 25.12 -6.80 -23.64
N THR A 234 24.53 -7.94 -23.82
CA THR A 234 24.58 -8.79 -25.02
C THR A 234 23.19 -9.36 -25.32
N VAL A 235 22.90 -9.54 -26.60
CA VAL A 235 21.67 -10.21 -27.08
C VAL A 235 22.06 -11.48 -27.85
N GLU A 236 21.81 -12.60 -27.24
CA GLU A 236 21.92 -13.91 -27.90
C GLU A 236 20.60 -14.26 -28.56
N LEU A 237 20.62 -14.51 -29.88
CA LEU A 237 19.39 -14.81 -30.62
C LEU A 237 18.68 -16.05 -30.05
N GLY A 238 17.39 -15.89 -29.76
CA GLY A 238 16.55 -16.97 -29.24
C GLY A 238 16.25 -16.93 -27.75
N ARG A 239 16.84 -16.03 -26.95
CA ARG A 239 16.62 -15.97 -25.49
C ARG A 239 15.41 -15.16 -25.04
N ILE A 240 14.85 -14.29 -25.87
CA ILE A 240 13.72 -13.43 -25.50
C ILE A 240 12.42 -14.21 -25.25
N GLY A 241 12.33 -15.46 -25.73
CA GLY A 241 11.11 -16.27 -25.62
C GLY A 241 10.61 -16.46 -24.19
N ASP A 242 11.50 -16.69 -23.23
CA ASP A 242 11.14 -16.88 -21.81
C ASP A 242 10.67 -15.56 -21.18
N ILE A 243 11.27 -14.45 -21.57
CA ILE A 243 10.92 -13.11 -21.06
C ILE A 243 9.52 -12.71 -21.52
N LYS A 244 9.18 -13.04 -22.77
CA LYS A 244 7.88 -12.74 -23.38
C LYS A 244 6.70 -13.54 -22.79
N GLN A 245 6.95 -14.52 -21.94
CA GLN A 245 5.90 -15.27 -21.23
C GLN A 245 5.54 -14.64 -19.88
N SER A 246 6.28 -13.65 -19.44
CA SER A 246 6.09 -13.04 -18.10
C SER A 246 5.15 -11.84 -18.15
N ASP A 247 4.15 -11.86 -17.27
CA ASP A 247 3.11 -10.84 -17.11
C ASP A 247 3.50 -9.71 -16.11
N VAL A 248 4.73 -9.74 -15.63
CA VAL A 248 5.23 -8.79 -14.63
C VAL A 248 5.34 -7.39 -15.21
N VAL A 249 4.83 -6.40 -14.48
CA VAL A 249 4.93 -4.99 -14.85
C VAL A 249 6.38 -4.53 -14.72
N VAL A 250 6.90 -3.92 -15.77
CA VAL A 250 8.23 -3.33 -15.85
C VAL A 250 8.18 -1.83 -15.57
N MET A 251 7.23 -1.16 -16.17
CA MET A 251 7.03 0.28 -15.98
C MET A 251 5.60 0.70 -16.28
N ARG A 252 5.23 1.85 -15.72
CA ARG A 252 3.99 2.56 -16.07
C ARG A 252 4.36 3.92 -16.61
N VAL A 253 3.70 4.37 -17.66
CA VAL A 253 4.02 5.64 -18.31
C VAL A 253 2.78 6.50 -18.44
N LYS A 254 2.83 7.70 -17.89
CA LYS A 254 1.84 8.76 -18.11
C LYS A 254 2.33 9.69 -19.22
N THR A 255 1.48 10.00 -20.16
CA THR A 255 1.75 10.91 -21.27
C THR A 255 0.87 12.14 -21.17
N ASP A 256 1.33 13.27 -21.68
CA ASP A 256 0.56 14.52 -21.75
C ASP A 256 -0.50 14.49 -22.86
N LYS A 257 -0.38 13.55 -23.81
CA LYS A 257 -1.36 13.36 -24.90
C LYS A 257 -2.34 12.24 -24.56
N PRO A 258 -3.59 12.36 -25.03
CA PRO A 258 -4.58 11.31 -24.89
C PRO A 258 -4.18 10.08 -25.75
N PRO A 259 -4.66 8.86 -25.42
CA PRO A 259 -4.32 7.62 -26.15
C PRO A 259 -4.63 7.69 -27.64
N SER A 260 -5.66 8.42 -28.05
CA SER A 260 -6.05 8.59 -29.45
C SER A 260 -5.03 9.37 -30.30
N GLU A 261 -4.18 10.16 -29.66
CA GLU A 261 -3.15 10.95 -30.32
C GLU A 261 -1.75 10.32 -30.24
N MET A 262 -1.64 9.17 -29.52
CA MET A 262 -0.38 8.47 -29.39
C MET A 262 -0.15 7.57 -30.58
N PRO A 263 1.07 7.56 -31.18
CA PRO A 263 1.42 6.61 -32.20
C PRO A 263 1.31 5.16 -31.67
N LEU A 264 0.61 4.29 -32.36
CA LEU A 264 0.43 2.88 -31.99
C LEU A 264 1.75 2.09 -32.00
N ASP A 265 2.72 2.53 -32.80
CA ASP A 265 4.04 1.95 -32.93
C ASP A 265 5.11 2.56 -32.02
N LEU A 266 4.69 3.40 -31.04
CA LEU A 266 5.60 4.00 -30.07
C LEU A 266 6.32 2.93 -29.26
N LYS A 267 7.61 3.18 -29.02
CA LYS A 267 8.49 2.27 -28.26
C LYS A 267 9.25 3.01 -27.17
N TRP A 268 9.52 2.30 -26.09
CA TRP A 268 10.39 2.77 -25.01
C TRP A 268 11.79 2.23 -25.25
N ARG A 269 12.68 3.07 -25.76
CA ARG A 269 14.05 2.75 -26.13
C ARG A 269 14.90 2.49 -24.88
N GLY A 270 15.61 1.38 -24.87
CA GLY A 270 16.60 1.01 -23.87
C GLY A 270 18.03 1.04 -24.45
N LEU A 271 18.55 -0.13 -24.84
CA LEU A 271 19.91 -0.32 -25.32
C LEU A 271 19.96 -0.47 -26.84
N SER A 272 21.07 -0.06 -27.45
CA SER A 272 21.41 -0.40 -28.84
C SER A 272 22.75 -1.12 -28.94
N PHE A 273 22.87 -1.94 -30.00
CA PHE A 273 24.00 -2.83 -30.24
C PHE A 273 24.57 -2.58 -31.62
N ASP A 274 25.89 -2.46 -31.70
CA ASP A 274 26.62 -2.07 -32.91
C ASP A 274 27.38 -3.22 -33.56
N TYR A 275 27.76 -4.26 -32.81
CA TYR A 275 28.55 -5.37 -33.28
C TYR A 275 27.80 -6.69 -33.22
N TYR A 276 27.84 -7.44 -34.32
CA TYR A 276 27.27 -8.79 -34.42
C TYR A 276 28.39 -9.79 -34.77
N ASP A 277 28.54 -10.87 -34.01
CA ASP A 277 29.55 -11.89 -34.23
C ASP A 277 29.06 -13.09 -35.02
N GLY A 278 27.82 -13.06 -35.54
CA GLY A 278 27.15 -14.15 -36.21
C GLY A 278 26.13 -14.90 -35.32
N ARG A 279 26.13 -14.61 -33.99
CA ARG A 279 25.21 -15.25 -33.05
C ARG A 279 24.76 -14.28 -31.95
N VAL A 280 25.64 -13.43 -31.48
CA VAL A 280 25.44 -12.55 -30.36
C VAL A 280 25.65 -11.10 -30.78
N TRP A 281 24.70 -10.25 -30.44
CA TRP A 281 24.88 -8.80 -30.52
C TRP A 281 25.60 -8.27 -29.29
N LYS A 282 26.58 -7.40 -29.49
CA LYS A 282 27.42 -6.80 -28.45
C LYS A 282 27.53 -5.29 -28.66
N ARG A 283 27.96 -4.58 -27.64
CA ARG A 283 28.36 -3.18 -27.71
C ARG A 283 29.89 -3.09 -27.70
N THR A 284 30.47 -2.48 -28.73
CA THR A 284 31.95 -2.32 -28.84
C THR A 284 32.45 -1.21 -27.94
N ASP A 285 31.71 -0.09 -27.86
CA ASP A 285 32.01 1.02 -26.98
C ASP A 285 31.09 1.03 -25.78
N GLN A 286 31.66 0.74 -24.60
CA GLN A 286 31.00 0.80 -23.31
C GLN A 286 31.33 2.10 -22.54
N SER A 287 32.02 3.03 -23.17
CA SER A 287 32.33 4.31 -22.55
C SER A 287 31.05 5.11 -22.32
N ARG A 288 30.95 5.66 -21.12
CA ARG A 288 29.81 6.46 -20.71
C ARG A 288 30.26 7.86 -20.36
N ARG A 289 29.56 8.85 -20.86
CA ARG A 289 29.82 10.27 -20.55
C ARG A 289 28.71 10.78 -19.65
N ALA A 290 29.07 11.51 -18.59
CA ALA A 290 28.08 12.16 -17.73
C ALA A 290 27.36 13.26 -18.54
N VAL A 291 26.03 13.25 -18.47
CA VAL A 291 25.22 14.28 -19.11
C VAL A 291 25.23 15.53 -18.22
N PRO A 292 25.54 16.73 -18.77
CA PRO A 292 25.56 17.96 -17.98
C PRO A 292 24.14 18.36 -17.53
N ILE A 293 24.06 18.85 -16.29
CA ILE A 293 22.81 19.34 -15.70
C ILE A 293 22.56 20.77 -16.15
N GLN A 294 21.36 21.09 -16.59
CA GLN A 294 20.89 22.45 -16.84
C GLN A 294 19.67 22.76 -15.95
N GLY A 295 19.89 23.39 -14.81
CA GLY A 295 18.82 23.67 -13.84
C GLY A 295 18.20 22.39 -13.25
N TRP A 296 16.93 22.09 -13.60
CA TRP A 296 16.16 20.95 -13.08
C TRP A 296 16.07 19.75 -14.02
N TYR A 297 16.80 19.79 -15.17
CA TYR A 297 16.78 18.73 -16.18
C TYR A 297 18.16 18.50 -16.80
N TYR A 298 18.32 17.33 -17.38
CA TYR A 298 19.42 16.97 -18.26
C TYR A 298 19.03 17.30 -19.69
N LYS A 299 19.82 18.11 -20.36
CA LYS A 299 19.64 18.40 -21.78
C LYS A 299 20.39 17.37 -22.60
N LEU A 300 19.70 16.62 -23.45
CA LEU A 300 20.28 15.57 -24.26
C LEU A 300 20.57 16.03 -25.69
N GLU A 301 19.70 16.84 -26.28
CA GLU A 301 19.84 17.35 -27.62
C GLU A 301 19.49 18.83 -27.73
N ASN A 302 20.07 19.51 -28.76
CA ASN A 302 19.87 20.94 -28.96
C ASN A 302 18.73 21.28 -29.91
N SER A 303 18.21 20.32 -30.69
CA SER A 303 17.26 20.60 -31.76
C SER A 303 15.85 20.31 -31.37
N THR A 304 14.98 21.26 -31.61
CA THR A 304 13.55 21.16 -31.53
C THR A 304 12.94 21.65 -32.85
N GLN A 305 13.01 20.84 -33.88
CA GLN A 305 12.21 21.08 -35.09
C GLN A 305 10.82 20.43 -35.00
N GLY A 306 10.59 19.64 -33.94
CA GLY A 306 9.33 18.92 -33.75
C GLY A 306 8.24 19.80 -33.14
N THR A 307 7.11 19.92 -33.81
CA THR A 307 5.89 20.53 -33.31
C THR A 307 5.08 19.56 -32.43
N ASN A 308 5.46 18.29 -32.35
CA ASN A 308 4.67 17.22 -31.74
C ASN A 308 5.40 16.49 -30.59
N LEU A 309 5.98 17.27 -29.71
CA LEU A 309 6.69 16.72 -28.55
C LEU A 309 5.76 15.90 -27.65
N ILE A 310 6.28 14.81 -27.11
CA ILE A 310 5.63 13.99 -26.09
C ILE A 310 6.36 14.17 -24.76
N ARG A 311 5.63 14.68 -23.76
CA ARG A 311 6.08 14.65 -22.39
C ARG A 311 5.59 13.38 -21.73
N GLN A 312 6.51 12.62 -21.17
CA GLN A 312 6.26 11.33 -20.57
C GLN A 312 6.79 11.30 -19.13
N THR A 313 6.01 10.74 -18.21
CA THR A 313 6.45 10.46 -16.84
C THR A 313 6.47 8.95 -16.65
N LEU A 314 7.66 8.42 -16.44
CA LEU A 314 7.91 6.99 -16.31
C LEU A 314 8.04 6.61 -14.83
N PHE A 315 7.40 5.50 -14.48
CA PHE A 315 7.44 4.86 -13.19
C PHE A 315 8.04 3.47 -13.38
N LEU A 316 9.35 3.35 -13.20
CA LEU A 316 10.07 2.09 -13.35
C LEU A 316 9.96 1.25 -12.10
N GLU A 317 9.66 -0.03 -12.27
CA GLU A 317 9.79 -1.03 -11.23
C GLU A 317 11.29 -1.36 -10.99
N PRO A 318 11.65 -1.90 -9.80
CA PRO A 318 13.02 -2.30 -9.54
C PRO A 318 13.48 -3.35 -10.56
N MET A 319 14.58 -3.07 -11.24
CA MET A 319 15.20 -3.96 -12.21
C MET A 319 16.69 -4.07 -11.92
N SER A 320 17.29 -5.23 -12.19
CA SER A 320 18.73 -5.44 -11.99
C SER A 320 19.59 -4.74 -13.07
N THR A 321 19.06 -3.70 -13.73
CA THR A 321 19.75 -2.91 -14.74
C THR A 321 19.80 -1.44 -14.34
N ASP A 322 20.79 -0.72 -14.87
CA ASP A 322 20.93 0.72 -14.74
C ASP A 322 20.37 1.50 -15.94
N VAL A 323 19.74 0.81 -16.90
CA VAL A 323 19.21 1.41 -18.13
C VAL A 323 18.02 2.33 -17.82
N ILE A 324 18.01 3.51 -18.42
CA ILE A 324 16.93 4.49 -18.36
C ILE A 324 16.19 4.49 -19.70
N PHE A 325 14.88 4.33 -19.67
CA PHE A 325 14.04 4.25 -20.85
C PHE A 325 13.46 5.62 -21.21
N ALA A 326 13.36 5.90 -22.49
CA ALA A 326 12.62 7.03 -23.02
C ALA A 326 12.16 6.70 -24.44
N THR A 327 11.18 7.40 -24.97
CA THR A 327 10.85 7.25 -26.37
C THR A 327 11.95 7.86 -27.26
N HIS A 328 12.02 7.44 -28.52
CA HIS A 328 13.06 7.86 -29.47
C HIS A 328 13.24 9.37 -29.49
N LYS A 329 14.50 9.84 -29.71
CA LYS A 329 14.92 11.24 -29.64
C LYS A 329 14.52 11.93 -28.32
N ALA A 330 14.98 11.37 -27.20
CA ALA A 330 14.86 12.06 -25.93
C ALA A 330 15.66 13.37 -25.96
N LEU A 331 14.96 14.49 -25.74
CA LEU A 331 15.53 15.85 -25.75
C LEU A 331 15.96 16.30 -24.35
N ALA A 332 15.19 15.90 -23.36
CA ALA A 332 15.44 16.25 -21.96
C ALA A 332 14.94 15.19 -21.01
N LEU A 333 15.65 15.03 -19.87
CA LEU A 333 15.23 14.21 -18.73
C LEU A 333 15.21 15.01 -17.44
N SER A 334 14.28 14.69 -16.52
CA SER A 334 14.25 15.30 -15.18
C SER A 334 15.42 14.81 -14.33
N ARG A 335 15.82 15.63 -13.35
CA ARG A 335 16.93 15.35 -12.43
C ARG A 335 16.65 14.20 -11.43
N ASP A 336 15.44 13.71 -11.36
CA ASP A 336 15.02 12.66 -10.44
C ASP A 336 15.79 11.33 -10.60
N VAL A 337 16.41 11.12 -11.77
CA VAL A 337 17.27 9.96 -12.08
C VAL A 337 18.57 9.94 -11.24
N GLY A 338 18.95 11.07 -10.62
CA GLY A 338 20.27 11.25 -10.02
C GLY A 338 21.31 11.58 -11.08
N LEU A 339 22.51 10.98 -11.05
CA LEU A 339 23.51 11.13 -12.11
C LEU A 339 23.10 10.34 -13.35
N LEU A 340 23.03 11.02 -14.47
CA LEU A 340 22.68 10.45 -15.78
C LEU A 340 23.94 10.30 -16.64
N TRP A 341 24.07 9.12 -17.21
CA TRP A 341 25.14 8.81 -18.16
C TRP A 341 24.56 8.47 -19.53
N ARG A 342 25.30 8.79 -20.58
CA ARG A 342 24.96 8.48 -21.98
C ARG A 342 26.16 7.83 -22.64
N ASP A 343 25.92 6.76 -23.42
CA ASP A 343 26.94 6.13 -24.24
C ASP A 343 27.01 6.75 -25.66
N SER A 344 27.94 6.27 -26.49
CA SER A 344 28.11 6.69 -27.89
C SER A 344 26.93 6.29 -28.78
N SER A 345 26.09 5.36 -28.33
CA SER A 345 24.91 4.85 -29.03
C SER A 345 23.61 5.49 -28.55
N ASP A 346 23.68 6.57 -27.77
CA ASP A 346 22.53 7.31 -27.20
C ASP A 346 21.71 6.54 -26.17
N SER A 347 22.23 5.43 -25.64
CA SER A 347 21.59 4.74 -24.51
C SER A 347 21.85 5.49 -23.22
N LEU A 348 20.85 5.53 -22.32
CA LEU A 348 20.87 6.30 -21.09
C LEU A 348 20.99 5.39 -19.88
N TYR A 349 21.77 5.82 -18.87
CA TYR A 349 22.04 5.00 -17.69
C TYR A 349 21.98 5.82 -16.42
N ALA A 350 21.41 5.22 -15.37
CA ALA A 350 21.57 5.70 -14.00
C ALA A 350 22.97 5.36 -13.46
N ALA A 351 23.41 6.04 -12.40
CA ALA A 351 24.73 5.78 -11.80
C ALA A 351 24.84 4.40 -11.12
N LYS A 352 23.73 3.76 -10.80
CA LYS A 352 23.64 2.45 -10.12
C LYS A 352 22.44 1.67 -10.64
N PRO A 353 22.49 0.33 -10.57
CA PRO A 353 21.32 -0.51 -10.86
C PRO A 353 20.09 -0.09 -10.08
N LEU A 354 18.93 -0.19 -10.71
CA LEU A 354 17.65 0.25 -10.16
C LEU A 354 17.14 -0.79 -9.17
N THR A 355 17.52 -0.66 -7.91
CA THR A 355 17.08 -1.54 -6.81
C THR A 355 15.78 -1.09 -6.14
N ALA A 356 15.29 0.09 -6.48
CA ALA A 356 14.04 0.67 -5.98
C ALA A 356 13.23 1.26 -7.15
N LYS A 357 11.91 1.41 -6.95
CA LYS A 357 11.05 2.10 -7.93
C LYS A 357 11.60 3.50 -8.20
N LEU A 358 11.68 3.88 -9.48
CA LEU A 358 12.19 5.18 -9.91
C LEU A 358 11.12 5.92 -10.72
N ARG A 359 10.87 7.18 -10.36
CA ARG A 359 10.05 8.11 -11.14
C ARG A 359 10.92 9.17 -11.78
N TYR A 360 10.72 9.42 -13.07
CA TYR A 360 11.35 10.54 -13.79
C TYR A 360 10.47 10.96 -14.96
N SER A 361 10.73 12.17 -15.47
CA SER A 361 10.04 12.69 -16.65
C SER A 361 11.03 12.87 -17.80
N ALA A 362 10.57 12.59 -19.01
CA ALA A 362 11.32 12.83 -20.23
C ALA A 362 10.47 13.59 -21.24
N VAL A 363 11.12 14.34 -22.11
CA VAL A 363 10.53 14.99 -23.27
C VAL A 363 11.22 14.44 -24.51
N SER A 364 10.44 13.94 -25.46
CA SER A 364 10.95 13.32 -26.68
C SER A 364 10.24 13.84 -27.93
N ASP A 365 10.92 13.71 -29.06
CA ASP A 365 10.38 14.00 -30.38
C ASP A 365 10.29 12.70 -31.21
N PRO A 366 9.19 11.93 -31.10
CA PRO A 366 9.05 10.63 -31.75
C PRO A 366 8.67 10.71 -33.24
N ILE A 367 8.65 11.89 -33.81
CA ILE A 367 8.19 12.08 -35.21
C ILE A 367 9.20 11.47 -36.18
N ARG A 368 8.69 10.62 -37.06
CA ARG A 368 9.44 10.19 -38.23
C ARG A 368 9.43 11.33 -39.26
N PRO A 369 10.61 11.68 -39.83
CA PRO A 369 10.62 12.66 -40.90
C PRO A 369 9.83 12.16 -42.09
N ASP A 370 9.19 13.06 -42.82
CA ASP A 370 8.47 12.75 -44.05
C ASP A 370 9.46 12.12 -45.05
N PRO A 371 9.16 10.93 -45.59
CA PRO A 371 10.00 10.27 -46.58
C PRO A 371 10.38 11.14 -47.78
N SER A 372 9.50 12.03 -48.20
CA SER A 372 9.75 12.96 -49.30
C SER A 372 10.88 14.01 -49.02
N ASN A 373 11.17 14.20 -47.75
CA ASN A 373 12.22 15.15 -47.32
C ASN A 373 13.55 14.47 -47.01
N ILE A 374 13.62 13.14 -47.09
CA ILE A 374 14.86 12.37 -46.86
C ILE A 374 15.67 12.34 -48.15
N SER A 375 16.64 13.23 -48.27
CA SER A 375 17.51 13.31 -49.42
C SER A 375 18.74 12.40 -49.24
N ASP A 376 19.04 11.61 -50.28
CA ASP A 376 20.25 10.77 -50.37
C ASP A 376 21.54 11.56 -50.63
N LEU A 377 21.43 12.90 -50.79
CA LEU A 377 22.54 13.76 -51.23
C LEU A 377 23.59 14.05 -50.19
N ARG A 378 23.31 13.83 -48.89
CA ARG A 378 24.28 14.06 -47.86
C ARG A 378 25.12 12.83 -47.57
N PRO A 379 26.47 12.97 -47.50
CA PRO A 379 27.32 11.84 -47.15
C PRO A 379 27.11 11.43 -45.68
N ILE A 380 27.23 10.14 -45.46
CA ILE A 380 27.19 9.54 -44.10
C ILE A 380 28.57 9.83 -43.47
N PRO A 381 28.63 10.25 -42.18
CA PRO A 381 29.91 10.43 -41.50
C PRO A 381 30.75 9.14 -41.54
N PRO A 382 32.04 9.20 -41.88
CA PRO A 382 32.90 7.99 -42.03
C PRO A 382 32.92 7.12 -40.77
N GLU A 383 32.85 7.74 -39.59
CA GLU A 383 32.82 7.04 -38.29
C GLU A 383 31.55 6.21 -38.11
N VAL A 384 30.38 6.77 -38.50
CA VAL A 384 29.11 6.07 -38.49
C VAL A 384 29.11 4.95 -39.50
N GLN A 385 29.63 5.22 -40.72
CA GLN A 385 29.75 4.20 -41.78
C GLN A 385 30.57 3.02 -41.29
N LYS A 386 31.74 3.26 -40.71
CA LYS A 386 32.66 2.22 -40.25
C LYS A 386 32.07 1.41 -39.09
N ALA A 387 31.46 2.09 -38.11
CA ALA A 387 30.95 1.43 -36.88
C ALA A 387 29.72 0.59 -37.15
N TYR A 388 28.82 1.03 -38.05
CA TYR A 388 27.49 0.45 -38.18
C TYR A 388 27.20 -0.23 -39.50
N THR A 389 28.27 -0.54 -40.31
CA THR A 389 28.20 -1.42 -41.49
C THR A 389 29.01 -2.71 -41.34
N GLN A 390 29.42 -3.04 -40.10
CA GLN A 390 30.12 -4.30 -39.81
C GLN A 390 29.18 -5.46 -40.02
N VAL A 391 29.66 -6.48 -40.74
CA VAL A 391 28.97 -7.73 -41.05
C VAL A 391 29.91 -8.88 -40.70
N PRO A 392 29.46 -9.92 -39.95
CA PRO A 392 30.28 -11.10 -39.72
C PRO A 392 30.38 -11.95 -40.96
N PRO A 393 31.24 -12.98 -41.01
CA PRO A 393 31.17 -14.03 -42.02
C PRO A 393 29.81 -14.77 -41.90
N GLU A 394 28.97 -14.69 -42.91
CA GLU A 394 27.63 -15.25 -42.94
C GLU A 394 27.28 -15.84 -44.32
N ASP A 395 26.11 -16.43 -44.41
CA ASP A 395 25.62 -17.03 -45.66
C ASP A 395 25.46 -15.96 -46.77
N PRO A 396 26.13 -16.07 -47.92
CA PRO A 396 26.07 -15.10 -49.00
C PRO A 396 24.67 -14.86 -49.53
N ARG A 397 23.77 -15.82 -49.38
CA ARG A 397 22.36 -15.69 -49.79
C ARG A 397 21.66 -14.51 -49.11
N ILE A 398 22.11 -14.08 -47.89
CA ILE A 398 21.56 -12.94 -47.17
C ILE A 398 21.80 -11.64 -47.96
N ALA A 399 23.01 -11.46 -48.45
CA ALA A 399 23.39 -10.29 -49.25
C ALA A 399 22.62 -10.25 -50.58
N ASP A 400 22.46 -11.41 -51.25
CA ASP A 400 21.74 -11.50 -52.50
C ASP A 400 20.24 -11.25 -52.33
N LEU A 401 19.64 -11.74 -51.23
CA LEU A 401 18.25 -11.45 -50.87
C LEU A 401 18.05 -9.95 -50.60
N ALA A 402 18.97 -9.33 -49.88
CA ALA A 402 18.94 -7.88 -49.60
C ALA A 402 18.96 -7.05 -50.89
N LYS A 403 19.86 -7.38 -51.83
CA LYS A 403 19.94 -6.72 -53.13
C LYS A 403 18.68 -6.96 -53.96
N GLN A 404 18.15 -8.18 -53.97
CA GLN A 404 16.94 -8.53 -54.69
C GLN A 404 15.73 -7.76 -54.23
N VAL A 405 15.49 -7.73 -52.90
CA VAL A 405 14.34 -7.03 -52.28
C VAL A 405 14.40 -5.54 -52.52
N THR A 406 15.61 -4.95 -52.49
CA THR A 406 15.82 -3.51 -52.64
C THR A 406 16.02 -3.01 -54.08
N ARG A 407 15.97 -3.89 -55.07
CA ARG A 407 16.29 -3.58 -56.47
C ARG A 407 15.43 -2.45 -57.07
N SER A 408 14.15 -2.40 -56.68
CA SER A 408 13.19 -1.42 -57.21
C SER A 408 13.23 -0.07 -56.43
N ALA A 409 13.88 0.01 -55.28
CA ALA A 409 13.92 1.19 -54.46
C ALA A 409 15.01 2.18 -54.98
N LYS A 410 14.63 3.45 -55.12
CA LYS A 410 15.47 4.47 -55.75
C LYS A 410 16.47 5.10 -54.73
N ASP A 411 16.13 5.15 -53.48
CA ASP A 411 16.91 5.83 -52.46
C ASP A 411 17.16 4.90 -51.23
N ARG A 412 18.04 5.31 -50.30
CA ARG A 412 18.37 4.51 -49.12
C ARG A 412 17.19 4.27 -48.22
N TYR A 413 16.32 5.28 -48.05
CA TYR A 413 15.14 5.13 -47.19
C TYR A 413 14.12 4.16 -47.78
N GLY A 414 13.83 4.26 -49.07
CA GLY A 414 12.97 3.31 -49.77
C GLY A 414 13.51 1.89 -49.70
N LYS A 415 14.85 1.69 -49.75
CA LYS A 415 15.46 0.36 -49.56
C LYS A 415 15.17 -0.18 -48.17
N ALA A 416 15.28 0.65 -47.11
CA ALA A 416 14.97 0.23 -45.76
C ALA A 416 13.48 -0.13 -45.60
N GLN A 417 12.58 0.69 -46.15
CA GLN A 417 11.14 0.37 -46.18
C GLN A 417 10.81 -0.91 -46.93
N ALA A 418 11.51 -1.17 -48.04
CA ALA A 418 11.31 -2.40 -48.82
C ALA A 418 11.69 -3.65 -47.98
N LEU A 419 12.80 -3.60 -47.30
CA LEU A 419 13.25 -4.67 -46.37
C LEU A 419 12.29 -4.87 -45.20
N GLU A 420 11.87 -3.77 -44.57
CA GLU A 420 10.88 -3.80 -43.48
C GLU A 420 9.58 -4.49 -43.94
N LYS A 421 9.04 -4.02 -45.05
CA LYS A 421 7.81 -4.58 -45.63
C LYS A 421 7.98 -6.05 -46.03
N TYR A 422 9.11 -6.41 -46.66
CA TYR A 422 9.36 -7.78 -47.09
C TYR A 422 9.37 -8.74 -45.90
N LEU A 423 10.13 -8.43 -44.85
CA LEU A 423 10.21 -9.27 -43.67
C LEU A 423 8.86 -9.38 -42.94
N ARG A 424 8.11 -8.31 -42.86
CA ARG A 424 6.76 -8.32 -42.22
C ARG A 424 5.73 -9.16 -42.96
N THR A 425 5.87 -9.31 -44.27
CA THR A 425 4.85 -9.95 -45.09
C THR A 425 5.19 -11.38 -45.47
N HIS A 426 6.47 -11.76 -45.52
CA HIS A 426 6.90 -13.10 -46.01
C HIS A 426 7.24 -14.05 -44.85
N TYR A 427 7.40 -13.56 -43.62
CA TYR A 427 7.79 -14.38 -42.47
C TYR A 427 6.72 -14.35 -41.42
N SER A 428 6.60 -15.44 -40.62
CA SER A 428 5.61 -15.54 -39.56
C SER A 428 6.23 -15.31 -38.15
N TYR A 429 5.44 -14.73 -37.27
CA TYR A 429 5.85 -14.59 -35.88
C TYR A 429 5.69 -15.90 -35.09
N SER A 430 6.70 -16.31 -34.32
CA SER A 430 6.66 -17.45 -33.42
C SER A 430 7.67 -17.32 -32.29
N LEU A 431 7.22 -17.58 -31.07
CA LEU A 431 8.11 -17.66 -29.86
C LEU A 431 8.74 -19.05 -29.75
N VAL A 432 8.12 -20.07 -30.35
CA VAL A 432 8.58 -21.46 -30.30
C VAL A 432 9.36 -21.78 -31.56
N LEU A 433 10.67 -21.89 -31.41
CA LEU A 433 11.58 -22.28 -32.48
C LEU A 433 12.07 -23.69 -32.23
N ARG A 434 11.48 -24.69 -32.93
CA ARG A 434 11.91 -26.08 -32.83
C ARG A 434 13.21 -26.30 -33.61
N GLY A 435 14.27 -26.78 -32.96
CA GLY A 435 15.49 -27.26 -33.60
C GLY A 435 16.62 -26.25 -33.79
N THR A 436 16.59 -25.08 -33.12
CA THR A 436 17.47 -23.96 -33.45
C THR A 436 18.71 -23.68 -32.57
N PRO A 437 18.98 -24.33 -31.44
CA PRO A 437 20.02 -23.83 -30.51
C PRO A 437 21.46 -23.95 -31.06
N HIS A 438 21.71 -24.71 -32.13
CA HIS A 438 23.07 -25.13 -32.56
C HIS A 438 23.41 -24.83 -34.02
N SER A 439 22.59 -24.05 -34.74
CA SER A 439 22.92 -23.65 -36.12
C SER A 439 24.18 -22.78 -36.13
N ARG A 440 25.07 -22.99 -37.10
CA ARG A 440 26.25 -22.15 -37.35
C ARG A 440 25.86 -20.73 -37.72
N ASP A 441 24.76 -20.55 -38.45
CA ASP A 441 24.22 -19.26 -38.88
C ASP A 441 22.72 -19.20 -38.55
N PRO A 442 22.35 -18.62 -37.40
CA PRO A 442 20.96 -18.48 -36.98
C PRO A 442 20.12 -17.59 -37.91
N LEU A 443 20.72 -16.61 -38.61
CA LEU A 443 19.99 -15.73 -39.51
C LEU A 443 19.70 -16.38 -40.82
N ALA A 444 20.65 -17.14 -41.40
CA ALA A 444 20.42 -17.91 -42.61
C ALA A 444 19.32 -18.94 -42.40
N MET A 445 19.36 -19.63 -41.26
CA MET A 445 18.32 -20.59 -40.88
C MET A 445 16.94 -19.92 -40.75
N PHE A 446 16.86 -18.75 -40.11
CA PHE A 446 15.63 -17.98 -40.02
C PHE A 446 15.09 -17.60 -41.40
N LEU A 447 15.94 -17.04 -42.25
CA LEU A 447 15.54 -16.48 -43.53
C LEU A 447 15.18 -17.55 -44.57
N PHE A 448 15.88 -18.70 -44.61
CA PHE A 448 15.76 -19.65 -45.70
C PHE A 448 15.12 -20.99 -45.30
N ASP A 449 15.30 -21.42 -44.05
CA ASP A 449 14.87 -22.77 -43.65
C ASP A 449 13.57 -22.76 -42.83
N VAL A 450 13.54 -21.97 -41.72
CA VAL A 450 12.42 -21.96 -40.75
C VAL A 450 11.33 -20.98 -41.14
N GLN A 451 11.70 -19.81 -41.61
CA GLN A 451 10.82 -18.70 -42.00
C GLN A 451 9.84 -18.24 -40.93
N LYS A 452 10.17 -18.52 -39.67
CA LYS A 452 9.42 -18.17 -38.46
C LYS A 452 10.40 -17.73 -37.38
N GLY A 453 10.04 -16.69 -36.63
CA GLY A 453 10.88 -16.20 -35.56
C GLY A 453 10.19 -15.16 -34.68
N HIS A 454 10.89 -14.65 -33.68
CA HIS A 454 10.46 -13.53 -32.87
C HIS A 454 11.24 -12.27 -33.21
N CYS A 455 10.92 -11.14 -32.55
CA CYS A 455 11.44 -9.81 -32.90
C CYS A 455 12.98 -9.76 -33.06
N GLU A 456 13.76 -10.49 -32.22
CA GLU A 456 15.24 -10.48 -32.34
C GLU A 456 15.72 -11.00 -33.72
N TYR A 457 15.09 -12.05 -34.27
CA TYR A 457 15.45 -12.57 -35.59
C TYR A 457 15.09 -11.59 -36.69
N PHE A 458 13.89 -11.00 -36.64
CA PHE A 458 13.44 -10.01 -37.62
C PHE A 458 14.34 -8.77 -37.62
N ALA A 459 14.59 -8.19 -36.41
CA ALA A 459 15.41 -7.02 -36.29
C ALA A 459 16.88 -7.28 -36.67
N SER A 460 17.43 -8.43 -36.29
CA SER A 460 18.79 -8.82 -36.68
C SER A 460 18.92 -9.03 -38.18
N ALA A 461 17.98 -9.76 -38.80
CA ALA A 461 17.99 -9.97 -40.25
C ALA A 461 17.93 -8.63 -41.01
N MET A 462 17.01 -7.74 -40.65
CA MET A 462 16.92 -6.42 -41.27
C MET A 462 18.20 -5.60 -41.07
N THR A 463 18.76 -5.58 -39.84
CA THR A 463 20.00 -4.86 -39.57
C THR A 463 21.15 -5.33 -40.43
N ILE A 464 21.35 -6.65 -40.55
CA ILE A 464 22.41 -7.23 -41.38
C ILE A 464 22.16 -6.97 -42.85
N MET A 465 20.93 -7.16 -43.34
CA MET A 465 20.57 -6.89 -44.73
C MET A 465 20.81 -5.41 -45.12
N LEU A 466 20.50 -4.47 -44.24
CA LEU A 466 20.81 -3.06 -44.44
C LEU A 466 22.33 -2.82 -44.53
N ARG A 467 23.11 -3.42 -43.62
CA ARG A 467 24.56 -3.32 -43.60
C ARG A 467 25.21 -3.90 -44.89
N GLN A 468 24.69 -5.00 -45.38
CA GLN A 468 25.14 -5.64 -46.65
C GLN A 468 24.96 -4.74 -47.86
N ILE A 469 23.97 -3.87 -47.87
CA ILE A 469 23.76 -2.89 -48.95
C ILE A 469 24.36 -1.50 -48.64
N GLY A 470 25.22 -1.41 -47.59
CA GLY A 470 25.98 -0.20 -47.22
C GLY A 470 25.18 0.85 -46.44
N ILE A 471 24.03 0.52 -45.85
CA ILE A 471 23.24 1.40 -45.02
C ILE A 471 23.58 1.13 -43.54
N PRO A 472 24.14 2.12 -42.80
CA PRO A 472 24.45 1.95 -41.39
C PRO A 472 23.21 1.67 -40.60
N ALA A 473 23.22 0.58 -39.82
CA ALA A 473 22.09 0.14 -39.01
C ALA A 473 22.55 -0.50 -37.71
N ARG A 474 21.70 -0.41 -36.66
CA ARG A 474 21.94 -0.98 -35.35
C ARG A 474 20.69 -1.67 -34.81
N LEU A 475 20.90 -2.71 -34.01
CA LEU A 475 19.83 -3.37 -33.27
C LEU A 475 19.50 -2.56 -32.01
N VAL A 476 18.23 -2.42 -31.71
CA VAL A 476 17.76 -1.73 -30.49
C VAL A 476 16.83 -2.64 -29.71
N ASN A 477 17.04 -2.67 -28.40
CA ASN A 477 16.17 -3.36 -27.44
C ASN A 477 15.47 -2.36 -26.53
N GLY A 478 14.22 -2.63 -26.25
CA GLY A 478 13.37 -1.82 -25.37
C GLY A 478 12.04 -2.51 -25.13
N PHE A 479 10.98 -1.72 -25.08
CA PHE A 479 9.62 -2.20 -24.91
C PHE A 479 8.69 -1.51 -25.89
N ARG A 480 7.62 -2.20 -26.29
CA ARG A 480 6.48 -1.59 -26.99
C ARG A 480 5.70 -0.71 -26.02
N ILE A 481 4.75 0.08 -26.57
CA ILE A 481 3.96 1.06 -25.81
C ILE A 481 3.25 0.43 -24.58
N GLY A 482 2.88 -0.86 -24.66
CA GLY A 482 2.12 -1.57 -23.62
C GLY A 482 0.60 -1.38 -23.74
N GLU A 483 -0.14 -1.78 -22.71
CA GLU A 483 -1.60 -1.72 -22.65
C GLU A 483 -2.05 -0.43 -21.93
N TYR A 484 -3.03 0.30 -22.51
CA TYR A 484 -3.56 1.50 -21.87
C TYR A 484 -4.53 1.16 -20.76
N ASN A 485 -4.23 1.62 -19.55
CA ASN A 485 -5.07 1.50 -18.36
C ASN A 485 -5.89 2.79 -18.17
N ALA A 486 -7.15 2.77 -18.57
CA ALA A 486 -8.05 3.92 -18.45
C ALA A 486 -8.35 4.32 -17.00
N ILE A 487 -8.28 3.37 -16.03
CA ILE A 487 -8.50 3.65 -14.60
C ILE A 487 -7.32 4.45 -14.03
N GLY A 488 -6.09 4.03 -14.35
CA GLY A 488 -4.86 4.68 -13.90
C GLY A 488 -4.40 5.86 -14.77
N ASN A 489 -5.03 6.06 -15.93
CA ASN A 489 -4.63 7.02 -16.95
C ASN A 489 -3.14 6.90 -17.30
N ASN A 490 -2.71 5.68 -17.64
CA ASN A 490 -1.32 5.36 -17.93
C ASN A 490 -1.20 4.17 -18.88
N TRP A 491 -0.06 4.07 -19.55
CA TRP A 491 0.36 2.88 -20.28
C TRP A 491 1.06 1.93 -19.30
N THR A 492 0.57 0.69 -19.19
CA THR A 492 1.19 -0.36 -18.38
C THR A 492 2.02 -1.22 -19.29
N VAL A 493 3.34 -1.22 -19.09
CA VAL A 493 4.32 -1.98 -19.88
C VAL A 493 4.79 -3.16 -19.07
N ARG A 494 4.70 -4.35 -19.65
CA ARG A 494 5.01 -5.62 -19.01
C ARG A 494 6.22 -6.29 -19.64
N GLN A 495 6.75 -7.33 -19.02
CA GLN A 495 7.90 -8.06 -19.58
C GLN A 495 7.60 -8.66 -20.97
N TYR A 496 6.39 -9.09 -21.23
CA TYR A 496 6.01 -9.59 -22.55
C TYR A 496 6.00 -8.50 -23.64
N ASP A 497 5.98 -7.22 -23.27
CA ASP A 497 6.12 -6.09 -24.21
C ASP A 497 7.57 -5.84 -24.62
N ALA A 498 8.54 -6.63 -24.10
CA ALA A 498 9.94 -6.56 -24.52
C ALA A 498 10.03 -6.76 -26.03
N HIS A 499 10.82 -5.89 -26.69
CA HIS A 499 10.84 -5.83 -28.14
C HIS A 499 12.20 -5.40 -28.68
N SER A 500 12.54 -5.93 -29.86
CA SER A 500 13.73 -5.57 -30.62
C SER A 500 13.33 -4.99 -31.97
N TRP A 501 13.99 -3.90 -32.38
CA TRP A 501 13.76 -3.23 -33.64
C TRP A 501 15.07 -2.71 -34.22
N VAL A 502 15.01 -2.01 -35.35
CA VAL A 502 16.15 -1.50 -36.09
C VAL A 502 16.17 0.01 -36.06
N GLU A 503 17.33 0.62 -35.86
CA GLU A 503 17.58 2.01 -36.19
C GLU A 503 18.58 2.07 -37.34
N ALA A 504 18.22 2.76 -38.44
CA ALA A 504 19.09 3.02 -39.59
C ALA A 504 19.39 4.52 -39.71
N TYR A 505 20.60 4.85 -40.18
CA TYR A 505 21.10 6.23 -40.19
C TYR A 505 20.86 6.94 -41.53
N PHE A 506 20.17 8.09 -41.46
CA PHE A 506 19.86 8.93 -42.60
C PHE A 506 20.18 10.40 -42.34
N PRO A 507 21.24 10.97 -42.97
CA PRO A 507 21.52 12.40 -42.85
C PRO A 507 20.42 13.25 -43.51
N PRO A 508 20.05 14.42 -42.96
CA PRO A 508 20.49 15.03 -41.71
C PRO A 508 19.71 14.57 -40.47
N TYR A 509 18.79 13.65 -40.61
CA TYR A 509 17.81 13.27 -39.57
C TYR A 509 18.38 12.36 -38.47
N GLY A 510 19.55 11.74 -38.76
CA GLY A 510 20.19 10.79 -37.85
C GLY A 510 19.56 9.43 -37.91
N TRP A 511 19.38 8.80 -36.75
CA TRP A 511 18.80 7.48 -36.62
C TRP A 511 17.27 7.49 -36.76
N ILE A 512 16.74 6.63 -37.62
CA ILE A 512 15.30 6.46 -37.89
C ILE A 512 14.92 5.01 -37.56
N GLU A 513 13.79 4.81 -36.88
CA GLU A 513 13.29 3.49 -36.48
C GLU A 513 12.57 2.76 -37.61
N PHE A 514 12.81 1.45 -37.69
CA PHE A 514 12.11 0.48 -38.53
C PHE A 514 11.78 -0.75 -37.70
N ASP A 515 10.60 -1.33 -37.92
CA ASP A 515 10.18 -2.52 -37.21
C ASP A 515 9.71 -3.61 -38.19
N PRO A 516 10.61 -4.54 -38.57
CA PRO A 516 10.31 -5.60 -39.51
C PRO A 516 9.43 -6.72 -38.93
N THR A 517 9.07 -6.65 -37.65
CA THR A 517 8.31 -7.70 -36.98
C THR A 517 6.84 -7.67 -37.40
N PRO A 518 6.25 -8.78 -37.84
CA PRO A 518 4.81 -8.86 -38.09
C PRO A 518 4.02 -8.73 -36.78
N PRO A 519 2.71 -8.36 -36.83
CA PRO A 519 1.88 -8.25 -35.66
C PRO A 519 1.91 -9.54 -34.82
N GLU A 520 2.16 -9.39 -33.53
CA GLU A 520 2.09 -10.50 -32.57
C GLU A 520 0.64 -10.86 -32.27
N PRO A 521 0.33 -12.15 -32.03
CA PRO A 521 -0.97 -12.54 -31.51
C PRO A 521 -1.20 -11.89 -30.17
N GLU A 522 -2.40 -11.33 -29.94
CA GLU A 522 -2.77 -10.76 -28.64
C GLU A 522 -2.73 -11.83 -27.55
N HIS A 523 -2.24 -11.47 -26.38
CA HIS A 523 -2.27 -12.33 -25.21
C HIS A 523 -3.72 -12.47 -24.73
N PRO A 524 -4.32 -13.70 -24.76
CA PRO A 524 -5.72 -13.88 -24.42
C PRO A 524 -5.93 -13.66 -22.92
N ARG A 525 -6.47 -12.49 -22.56
CA ARG A 525 -6.98 -12.22 -21.21
C ARG A 525 -8.48 -12.08 -21.25
N SER A 526 -9.18 -12.72 -20.30
CA SER A 526 -10.62 -12.47 -20.16
C SER A 526 -10.86 -10.99 -19.79
N ALA A 527 -12.01 -10.46 -20.20
CA ALA A 527 -12.39 -9.07 -19.88
C ALA A 527 -12.37 -8.83 -18.35
N PHE A 528 -12.79 -9.82 -17.57
CA PHE A 528 -12.78 -9.75 -16.10
C PHE A 528 -11.34 -9.69 -15.53
N GLN A 529 -10.42 -10.53 -16.01
CA GLN A 529 -9.01 -10.50 -15.61
C GLN A 529 -8.36 -9.16 -15.94
N ARG A 530 -8.69 -8.57 -17.10
CA ARG A 530 -8.20 -7.26 -17.53
C ARG A 530 -8.68 -6.15 -16.60
N VAL A 531 -9.97 -6.14 -16.22
CA VAL A 531 -10.51 -5.13 -15.30
C VAL A 531 -9.85 -5.23 -13.92
N ILE A 532 -9.71 -6.44 -13.35
CA ILE A 532 -9.06 -6.64 -12.05
C ILE A 532 -7.59 -6.21 -12.10
N SER A 533 -6.85 -6.64 -13.13
CA SER A 533 -5.45 -6.27 -13.31
C SER A 533 -5.29 -4.75 -13.43
N ASN A 534 -6.11 -4.09 -14.25
CA ASN A 534 -6.07 -2.65 -14.44
C ASN A 534 -6.42 -1.87 -13.16
N LEU A 535 -7.38 -2.37 -12.38
CA LEU A 535 -7.71 -1.80 -11.07
C LEU A 535 -6.55 -1.94 -10.09
N ALA A 536 -5.96 -3.14 -9.99
CA ALA A 536 -4.82 -3.40 -9.12
C ALA A 536 -3.61 -2.53 -9.50
N ASP A 537 -3.29 -2.42 -10.80
CA ASP A 537 -2.22 -1.58 -11.33
C ASP A 537 -2.46 -0.09 -11.06
N ALA A 538 -3.71 0.38 -11.18
CA ALA A 538 -4.08 1.76 -10.90
C ALA A 538 -3.96 2.09 -9.41
N ILE A 539 -4.39 1.19 -8.52
CA ILE A 539 -4.27 1.36 -7.07
C ILE A 539 -2.81 1.36 -6.64
N ASP A 540 -1.97 0.45 -7.17
CA ASP A 540 -0.54 0.40 -6.87
C ASP A 540 0.18 1.69 -7.31
N LEU A 541 -0.13 2.19 -8.52
CA LEU A 541 0.42 3.44 -9.01
C LEU A 541 -0.03 4.64 -8.17
N TRP A 542 -1.32 4.70 -7.81
CA TRP A 542 -1.87 5.77 -6.97
C TRP A 542 -1.22 5.77 -5.58
N TRP A 543 -1.08 4.58 -4.97
CA TRP A 543 -0.42 4.42 -3.67
C TRP A 543 1.03 4.89 -3.73
N TRP A 544 1.77 4.42 -4.74
CA TRP A 544 3.19 4.75 -4.86
C TRP A 544 3.41 6.24 -5.21
N ASP A 545 2.66 6.78 -6.16
CA ASP A 545 2.80 8.18 -6.59
C ASP A 545 2.20 9.16 -5.57
N GLY A 546 1.03 8.84 -4.98
CA GLY A 546 0.28 9.72 -4.09
C GLY A 546 0.69 9.67 -2.63
N VAL A 547 1.20 8.52 -2.14
CA VAL A 547 1.52 8.32 -0.73
C VAL A 547 3.02 8.17 -0.51
N VAL A 548 3.67 7.22 -1.21
CA VAL A 548 5.10 6.89 -1.01
C VAL A 548 6.00 8.00 -1.54
N ASN A 549 5.75 8.48 -2.75
CA ASN A 549 6.49 9.57 -3.39
C ASN A 549 5.83 10.95 -3.21
N TYR A 550 5.11 11.12 -2.11
CA TYR A 550 4.59 12.44 -1.73
C TYR A 550 5.74 13.32 -1.26
N ASP A 551 6.23 14.19 -2.12
CA ASP A 551 7.35 15.10 -1.90
C ASP A 551 6.91 16.54 -1.62
N SER A 552 7.87 17.42 -1.36
CA SER A 552 7.62 18.85 -1.12
C SER A 552 6.95 19.54 -2.31
N SER A 553 7.21 19.13 -3.55
CA SER A 553 6.63 19.72 -4.75
C SER A 553 5.14 19.38 -4.86
N LYS A 554 4.78 18.15 -4.58
CA LYS A 554 3.37 17.72 -4.49
C LYS A 554 2.66 18.36 -3.29
N GLN A 555 3.36 18.50 -2.17
CA GLN A 555 2.84 19.23 -1.00
C GLN A 555 2.48 20.65 -1.35
N TYR A 556 3.32 21.36 -2.07
CA TYR A 556 3.03 22.71 -2.59
C TYR A 556 1.81 22.74 -3.51
N GLN A 557 1.68 21.75 -4.41
CA GLN A 557 0.52 21.65 -5.29
C GLN A 557 -0.78 21.43 -4.51
N VAL A 558 -0.77 20.56 -3.50
CA VAL A 558 -1.93 20.31 -2.64
C VAL A 558 -2.29 21.54 -1.82
N ILE A 559 -1.29 22.20 -1.21
CA ILE A 559 -1.50 23.42 -0.42
C ILE A 559 -2.03 24.56 -1.31
N SER A 560 -1.47 24.75 -2.51
CA SER A 560 -1.95 25.77 -3.43
C SER A 560 -3.37 25.51 -3.94
N ALA A 561 -3.70 24.25 -4.24
CA ALA A 561 -5.06 23.85 -4.61
C ALA A 561 -6.06 24.07 -3.46
N LEU A 562 -5.70 23.73 -2.23
CA LEU A 562 -6.51 24.00 -1.04
C LEU A 562 -6.70 25.50 -0.82
N ARG A 563 -5.65 26.30 -1.01
CA ARG A 563 -5.73 27.76 -0.90
C ARG A 563 -6.67 28.37 -1.93
N MET A 564 -6.55 27.98 -3.21
CA MET A 564 -7.45 28.42 -4.25
C MET A 564 -8.92 28.01 -3.98
N THR A 565 -9.12 26.81 -3.46
CA THR A 565 -10.45 26.32 -3.09
C THR A 565 -11.02 27.11 -1.90
N MET A 566 -10.21 27.43 -0.90
CA MET A 566 -10.62 28.28 0.23
C MET A 566 -10.93 29.72 -0.20
N GLU A 567 -10.13 30.28 -1.07
CA GLU A 567 -10.36 31.63 -1.63
C GLU A 567 -11.68 31.67 -2.45
N SER A 568 -11.91 30.66 -3.29
CA SER A 568 -13.18 30.54 -4.04
C SER A 568 -14.41 30.35 -3.13
N PHE A 569 -14.24 29.58 -2.04
CA PHE A 569 -15.29 29.39 -1.04
C PHE A 569 -15.59 30.69 -0.26
N GLN A 570 -14.54 31.43 0.15
CA GLN A 570 -14.71 32.75 0.80
C GLN A 570 -15.38 33.77 -0.12
N LEU A 571 -15.04 33.79 -1.42
CA LEU A 571 -15.69 34.62 -2.42
C LEU A 571 -17.16 34.21 -2.60
N GLY A 572 -17.45 32.91 -2.61
CA GLY A 572 -18.80 32.36 -2.65
C GLY A 572 -19.65 32.79 -1.44
N ILE A 573 -19.12 32.71 -0.22
CA ILE A 573 -19.80 33.16 1.01
C ILE A 573 -20.01 34.67 0.99
N LYS A 574 -19.01 35.47 0.59
CA LYS A 574 -19.16 36.94 0.47
C LYS A 574 -20.19 37.30 -0.56
N GLY A 575 -20.22 36.59 -1.70
CA GLY A 575 -21.24 36.76 -2.74
C GLY A 575 -22.65 36.40 -2.26
N LEU A 576 -22.79 35.30 -1.49
CA LEU A 576 -24.07 34.91 -0.88
C LEU A 576 -24.55 35.95 0.15
N ALA A 577 -23.64 36.40 1.02
CA ALA A 577 -23.92 37.43 2.02
C ALA A 577 -24.30 38.76 1.39
N ALA A 578 -23.65 39.17 0.28
CA ALA A 578 -24.00 40.37 -0.49
C ALA A 578 -25.39 40.24 -1.11
N ARG A 579 -25.69 39.09 -1.75
CA ARG A 579 -27.02 38.81 -2.35
C ARG A 579 -28.14 38.76 -1.29
N THR A 580 -27.84 38.21 -0.11
CA THR A 580 -28.80 38.17 1.01
C THR A 580 -29.04 39.58 1.57
N ARG A 581 -28.00 40.40 1.68
CA ARG A 581 -28.11 41.81 2.10
C ARG A 581 -28.90 42.64 1.08
N GLU A 582 -28.69 42.41 -0.20
CA GLU A 582 -29.41 43.12 -1.29
C GLU A 582 -30.88 42.68 -1.33
N LYS A 583 -31.21 41.40 -1.16
CA LYS A 583 -32.58 40.89 -1.04
C LYS A 583 -33.32 41.45 0.18
N ILE A 584 -32.62 41.61 1.30
CA ILE A 584 -33.20 42.26 2.51
C ILE A 584 -33.42 43.76 2.27
N ARG A 585 -32.53 44.39 1.50
CA ARG A 585 -32.63 45.86 1.22
C ARG A 585 -33.66 46.21 0.17
N THR A 586 -33.98 45.31 -0.76
CA THR A 586 -34.89 45.59 -1.89
C THR A 586 -36.33 45.09 -1.69
N GLY A 587 -36.64 44.39 -0.58
CA GLY A 587 -38.04 44.07 -0.19
C GLY A 587 -38.89 43.36 -1.23
N ALA A 588 -38.31 42.70 -2.23
CA ALA A 588 -39.06 42.12 -3.34
C ALA A 588 -39.14 40.59 -3.22
N ALA A 589 -40.32 40.13 -2.88
CA ALA A 589 -40.73 38.75 -3.03
C ALA A 589 -41.00 38.45 -4.51
N SER A 590 -40.17 37.65 -5.18
CA SER A 590 -40.61 36.76 -6.24
C SER A 590 -39.62 35.63 -6.44
N VAL A 591 -40.10 34.41 -6.25
CA VAL A 591 -39.39 33.18 -6.43
C VAL A 591 -39.31 32.85 -7.91
N ARG A 592 -38.11 32.83 -8.49
CA ARG A 592 -37.80 32.08 -9.70
C ARG A 592 -36.44 31.41 -9.53
N SER A 593 -36.44 30.09 -9.68
CA SER A 593 -35.32 29.19 -9.53
C SER A 593 -34.17 29.55 -10.49
N PRO A 594 -32.90 29.62 -10.01
CA PRO A 594 -31.76 29.70 -10.90
C PRO A 594 -31.19 28.30 -11.14
N HIS A 595 -30.93 27.99 -12.40
CA HIS A 595 -30.05 26.88 -12.80
C HIS A 595 -28.69 27.01 -12.11
N LEU A 596 -28.36 26.04 -11.25
CA LEU A 596 -27.05 25.90 -10.63
C LEU A 596 -26.10 25.35 -11.67
N ALA A 597 -25.28 26.22 -12.21
CA ALA A 597 -24.13 25.84 -13.02
C ALA A 597 -23.16 25.00 -12.19
N SER A 598 -22.90 23.81 -12.69
CA SER A 598 -22.01 22.79 -12.10
C SER A 598 -20.57 23.25 -12.14
N SER A 599 -20.04 23.79 -11.03
CA SER A 599 -18.60 23.94 -10.81
C SER A 599 -18.09 22.75 -9.97
N LEU A 600 -16.88 22.31 -10.23
CA LEU A 600 -16.22 21.24 -9.47
C LEU A 600 -16.24 21.50 -7.94
N ALA A 601 -16.18 22.77 -7.53
CA ALA A 601 -16.26 23.18 -6.13
C ALA A 601 -17.61 22.82 -5.46
N SER A 602 -18.73 22.84 -6.21
CA SER A 602 -20.05 22.45 -5.68
C SER A 602 -20.14 20.95 -5.42
N ARG A 603 -19.45 20.14 -6.21
CA ARG A 603 -19.40 18.68 -6.02
C ARG A 603 -18.67 18.29 -4.73
N TRP A 604 -17.55 18.93 -4.42
CA TRP A 604 -16.81 18.68 -3.17
C TRP A 604 -17.55 19.19 -1.93
N ALA A 605 -18.22 20.35 -2.02
CA ALA A 605 -19.08 20.85 -0.94
C ALA A 605 -20.28 19.91 -0.67
N ILE A 606 -20.86 19.36 -1.74
CA ILE A 606 -21.92 18.34 -1.62
C ILE A 606 -21.36 17.06 -1.00
N TRP A 607 -20.18 16.60 -1.42
CA TRP A 607 -19.52 15.42 -0.82
C TRP A 607 -19.19 15.63 0.67
N PHE A 608 -18.65 16.79 1.07
CA PHE A 608 -18.41 17.12 2.47
C PHE A 608 -19.71 17.24 3.27
N SER A 609 -20.74 17.86 2.71
CA SER A 609 -22.07 17.89 3.32
C SER A 609 -22.71 16.50 3.42
N CYS A 610 -22.56 15.66 2.40
CA CYS A 610 -23.05 14.29 2.42
C CYS A 610 -22.30 13.43 3.43
N ILE A 611 -20.99 13.59 3.57
CA ILE A 611 -20.16 12.87 4.57
C ILE A 611 -20.55 13.34 5.98
N THR A 612 -20.65 14.63 6.24
CA THR A 612 -21.11 15.17 7.54
C THR A 612 -22.55 14.77 7.85
N MET A 613 -23.43 14.79 6.86
CA MET A 613 -24.82 14.33 6.98
C MET A 613 -24.87 12.81 7.22
N ALA A 614 -24.05 12.02 6.54
CA ALA A 614 -23.96 10.57 6.76
C ALA A 614 -23.43 10.25 8.16
N ILE A 615 -22.43 10.98 8.64
CA ILE A 615 -21.92 10.88 10.02
C ILE A 615 -23.02 11.26 11.01
N LEU A 616 -23.74 12.33 10.81
CA LEU A 616 -24.86 12.77 11.65
C LEU A 616 -26.05 11.81 11.59
N LEU A 617 -26.32 11.23 10.42
CA LEU A 617 -27.36 10.20 10.25
C LEU A 617 -26.97 8.86 10.88
N MET A 618 -25.69 8.49 10.88
CA MET A 618 -25.18 7.32 11.62
C MET A 618 -25.20 7.55 13.13
N ILE A 619 -24.96 8.74 13.61
CA ILE A 619 -25.02 9.07 15.04
C ILE A 619 -26.46 9.03 15.58
N ARG A 620 -27.48 9.43 14.78
CA ARG A 620 -28.89 9.41 15.18
C ARG A 620 -29.44 8.00 15.53
N PRO A 621 -29.31 6.96 14.67
CA PRO A 621 -29.78 5.62 15.04
C PRO A 621 -28.91 4.98 16.13
N LEU A 622 -27.58 5.32 16.18
CA LEU A 622 -26.69 4.87 17.24
C LEU A 622 -27.11 5.45 18.59
N ARG A 623 -27.44 6.75 18.65
CA ARG A 623 -28.03 7.39 19.85
C ARG A 623 -29.36 6.76 20.24
N ARG A 624 -30.26 6.45 19.28
CA ARG A 624 -31.53 5.77 19.55
C ARG A 624 -31.34 4.30 20.00
N LYS A 625 -30.41 3.54 19.40
CA LYS A 625 -30.07 2.18 19.85
C LYS A 625 -29.39 2.18 21.22
N ILE A 626 -28.45 3.12 21.46
CA ILE A 626 -27.78 3.27 22.76
C ILE A 626 -28.79 3.70 23.82
N SER A 627 -29.66 4.68 23.53
CA SER A 627 -30.69 5.10 24.48
C SER A 627 -31.80 4.07 24.67
N GLY A 628 -32.14 3.28 23.65
CA GLY A 628 -33.13 2.21 23.73
C GLY A 628 -32.64 0.90 24.37
N SER A 629 -31.33 0.55 24.17
CA SER A 629 -30.77 -0.66 24.75
C SER A 629 -30.16 -0.47 26.14
N VAL A 630 -29.80 0.77 26.48
CA VAL A 630 -29.17 1.07 27.78
C VAL A 630 -30.21 1.38 28.87
N ARG A 631 -31.41 1.87 28.50
CA ARG A 631 -32.45 2.16 29.49
C ARG A 631 -32.95 0.94 30.29
N PRO A 632 -33.27 -0.22 29.72
CA PRO A 632 -33.77 -1.34 30.57
C PRO A 632 -32.67 -2.04 31.36
N VAL A 633 -31.42 -2.01 30.91
CA VAL A 633 -30.30 -2.68 31.62
C VAL A 633 -29.76 -1.79 32.76
N LEU A 634 -29.74 -0.47 32.61
CA LEU A 634 -29.39 0.47 33.67
C LEU A 634 -30.50 0.55 34.73
N TYR A 635 -31.79 0.39 34.38
CA TYR A 635 -32.91 0.46 35.34
C TYR A 635 -32.95 -0.75 36.26
N ARG A 636 -32.61 -1.96 35.81
CA ARG A 636 -32.56 -3.17 36.65
C ARG A 636 -31.32 -3.28 37.55
N ARG A 637 -30.25 -2.58 37.22
CA ARG A 637 -28.98 -2.56 38.00
C ARG A 637 -28.94 -1.43 39.02
N ASN A 638 -29.86 -0.46 38.89
CA ASN A 638 -29.81 0.81 39.63
C ASN A 638 -30.37 0.74 41.04
N GLU A 639 -31.31 -0.11 41.36
CA GLU A 639 -31.96 -0.08 42.71
C GLU A 639 -30.95 -0.40 43.83
N LYS A 640 -30.14 -1.43 43.68
CA LYS A 640 -29.12 -1.80 44.68
C LYS A 640 -27.99 -0.74 44.78
N VAL A 641 -27.59 -0.15 43.64
CA VAL A 641 -26.57 0.88 43.58
C VAL A 641 -27.10 2.19 44.13
N VAL A 642 -28.34 2.54 43.79
CA VAL A 642 -29.01 3.75 44.26
C VAL A 642 -29.27 3.68 45.77
N ALA A 643 -29.77 2.55 46.26
CA ALA A 643 -29.98 2.33 47.70
C ALA A 643 -28.65 2.44 48.49
N THR A 644 -27.57 1.88 47.95
CA THR A 644 -26.23 1.98 48.56
C THR A 644 -25.70 3.42 48.54
N ASP A 645 -25.98 4.19 47.53
CA ASP A 645 -25.55 5.60 47.43
C ASP A 645 -26.30 6.50 48.44
N PHE A 646 -27.63 6.29 48.59
CA PHE A 646 -28.42 7.01 49.60
C PHE A 646 -27.92 6.71 51.05
N TYR A 647 -27.69 5.44 51.35
CA TYR A 647 -27.13 5.07 52.64
C TYR A 647 -25.73 5.64 52.88
N ARG A 648 -24.87 5.60 51.88
CA ARG A 648 -23.51 6.18 51.93
C ARG A 648 -23.55 7.70 52.20
N ARG A 649 -24.44 8.42 51.53
CA ARG A 649 -24.64 9.87 51.75
C ARG A 649 -25.08 10.17 53.18
N ALA A 650 -25.95 9.33 53.73
CA ALA A 650 -26.37 9.49 55.14
C ALA A 650 -25.20 9.28 56.10
N ILE A 651 -24.32 8.30 55.87
CA ILE A 651 -23.12 8.08 56.69
C ILE A 651 -22.13 9.22 56.57
N ILE A 652 -21.95 9.82 55.40
CA ILE A 652 -21.09 10.98 55.20
C ILE A 652 -21.62 12.20 56.01
N LEU A 653 -22.92 12.48 55.90
CA LEU A 653 -23.54 13.58 56.61
C LEU A 653 -23.42 13.43 58.17
N LEU A 654 -23.44 12.20 58.68
CA LEU A 654 -23.20 11.92 60.09
C LEU A 654 -21.71 12.08 60.46
N GLY A 655 -20.80 11.65 59.57
CA GLY A 655 -19.37 11.81 59.73
C GLY A 655 -18.93 13.27 59.82
N ASP A 656 -19.54 14.14 58.98
CA ASP A 656 -19.32 15.60 59.02
C ASP A 656 -19.70 16.23 60.35
N GLN A 657 -20.55 15.58 61.15
CA GLN A 657 -20.94 15.99 62.52
C GLN A 657 -20.20 15.20 63.61
N GLY A 658 -19.13 14.48 63.25
CA GLY A 658 -18.34 13.70 64.23
C GLY A 658 -18.98 12.37 64.66
N ILE A 659 -20.11 11.97 64.11
CA ILE A 659 -20.81 10.75 64.44
C ILE A 659 -20.31 9.64 63.54
N MET A 660 -19.39 8.81 64.03
CA MET A 660 -18.78 7.74 63.25
C MET A 660 -19.25 6.33 63.69
N ARG A 661 -19.43 5.44 62.71
CA ARG A 661 -19.73 4.05 62.92
C ARG A 661 -18.50 3.29 63.39
N SER A 662 -18.59 2.54 64.52
CA SER A 662 -17.51 1.74 65.05
C SER A 662 -17.20 0.55 64.15
N TYR A 663 -15.90 0.13 64.16
CA TYR A 663 -15.47 -1.04 63.38
C TYR A 663 -16.19 -2.32 63.86
N GLY A 664 -16.82 -3.05 62.93
CA GLY A 664 -17.60 -4.27 63.26
C GLY A 664 -19.10 -4.07 63.51
N GLN A 665 -19.55 -2.82 63.69
CA GLN A 665 -20.98 -2.52 63.95
C GLN A 665 -21.81 -2.67 62.63
N THR A 666 -22.94 -3.35 62.70
CA THR A 666 -23.85 -3.45 61.54
C THR A 666 -24.58 -2.13 61.28
N PRO A 667 -25.11 -1.89 60.04
CA PRO A 667 -25.89 -0.69 59.75
C PRO A 667 -27.05 -0.42 60.71
N VAL A 668 -27.76 -1.48 61.12
CA VAL A 668 -28.91 -1.37 62.08
C VAL A 668 -28.45 -1.09 63.48
N GLU A 669 -27.41 -1.75 63.97
CA GLU A 669 -26.80 -1.49 65.27
C GLU A 669 -26.29 -0.04 65.39
N PHE A 670 -25.67 0.48 64.32
CA PHE A 670 -25.24 1.86 64.24
C PHE A 670 -26.43 2.84 64.32
N ALA A 671 -27.50 2.59 63.55
CA ALA A 671 -28.69 3.45 63.62
C ALA A 671 -29.34 3.45 65.01
N ARG A 672 -29.37 2.29 65.69
CA ARG A 672 -29.89 2.14 67.05
C ARG A 672 -28.99 2.74 68.15
N SER A 673 -27.66 2.73 67.93
CA SER A 673 -26.74 3.30 68.92
C SER A 673 -26.82 4.84 69.04
N LEU A 674 -27.52 5.51 68.12
CA LEU A 674 -27.82 6.92 68.18
C LEU A 674 -28.89 7.26 69.27
N GLY A 675 -29.59 6.29 69.82
CA GLY A 675 -30.53 6.49 70.91
C GLY A 675 -31.58 7.57 70.65
N ASN A 676 -31.61 8.58 71.54
CA ASN A 676 -32.53 9.70 71.43
C ASN A 676 -32.08 10.83 70.50
N HIS A 677 -31.00 10.64 69.72
CA HIS A 677 -30.53 11.65 68.81
C HIS A 677 -31.56 11.87 67.68
N PRO A 678 -31.87 13.11 67.25
CA PRO A 678 -32.87 13.44 66.24
C PRO A 678 -32.63 12.74 64.89
N ALA A 679 -31.36 12.40 64.60
CA ALA A 679 -30.98 11.66 63.40
C ALA A 679 -31.25 10.15 63.45
N ALA A 680 -31.58 9.56 64.61
CA ALA A 680 -31.74 8.11 64.79
C ALA A 680 -32.86 7.52 63.95
N MET A 681 -34.05 8.11 63.97
CA MET A 681 -35.21 7.60 63.24
C MET A 681 -35.07 7.71 61.71
N PRO A 682 -34.64 8.84 61.12
CA PRO A 682 -34.40 8.93 59.68
C PRO A 682 -33.29 8.02 59.22
N LEU A 683 -32.22 7.81 59.96
CA LEU A 683 -31.17 6.86 59.65
C LEU A 683 -31.64 5.41 59.71
N LEU A 684 -32.45 5.07 60.73
CA LEU A 684 -33.01 3.71 60.87
C LEU A 684 -33.92 3.35 59.70
N SER A 685 -34.78 4.26 59.26
CA SER A 685 -35.64 4.10 58.11
C SER A 685 -34.82 3.90 56.80
N LEU A 686 -33.83 4.73 56.54
CA LEU A 686 -32.90 4.57 55.43
C LEU A 686 -32.13 3.24 55.49
N THR A 687 -31.74 2.80 56.70
CA THR A 687 -31.07 1.52 56.93
C THR A 687 -31.96 0.33 56.63
N HIS A 688 -33.23 0.39 57.02
CA HIS A 688 -34.19 -0.65 56.68
C HIS A 688 -34.42 -0.76 55.17
N MET A 689 -34.60 0.35 54.49
CA MET A 689 -34.70 0.40 53.03
C MET A 689 -33.45 -0.16 52.36
N TYR A 690 -32.28 0.24 52.80
CA TYR A 690 -30.98 -0.25 52.30
C TYR A 690 -30.88 -1.77 52.51
N ASN A 691 -31.22 -2.27 53.70
CA ASN A 691 -31.14 -3.71 53.96
C ASN A 691 -32.17 -4.52 53.18
N ALA A 692 -33.40 -4.00 53.01
CA ALA A 692 -34.45 -4.66 52.22
C ALA A 692 -34.01 -4.84 50.75
N VAL A 693 -33.42 -3.83 50.18
CA VAL A 693 -32.93 -3.90 48.75
C VAL A 693 -31.65 -4.71 48.63
N ARG A 694 -30.75 -4.65 49.61
CA ARG A 694 -29.47 -5.35 49.54
C ARG A 694 -29.56 -6.84 49.92
N PHE A 695 -30.38 -7.16 50.92
CA PHE A 695 -30.45 -8.50 51.53
C PHE A 695 -31.84 -9.11 51.52
N GLY A 696 -32.87 -8.39 51.06
CA GLY A 696 -34.26 -8.86 50.99
C GLY A 696 -34.55 -9.84 49.88
N ALA A 697 -35.78 -10.42 49.82
CA ALA A 697 -36.21 -11.33 48.80
C ALA A 697 -36.17 -10.70 47.39
N PRO A 698 -36.00 -11.50 46.34
CA PRO A 698 -36.08 -11.01 44.96
C PRO A 698 -37.44 -10.37 44.69
N GLY A 699 -37.48 -9.06 44.41
CA GLY A 699 -38.72 -8.31 44.14
C GLY A 699 -38.99 -7.14 45.10
N SER A 700 -38.20 -6.93 46.18
CA SER A 700 -38.28 -5.72 46.98
C SER A 700 -37.92 -4.48 46.18
N SER A 701 -38.88 -3.59 45.92
CA SER A 701 -38.70 -2.36 45.14
C SER A 701 -38.09 -1.24 46.01
N PHE A 702 -37.16 -0.48 45.46
CA PHE A 702 -36.57 0.69 46.10
C PHE A 702 -37.38 1.97 45.76
N ASN A 703 -37.98 2.57 46.77
CA ASN A 703 -38.68 3.84 46.58
C ASN A 703 -37.68 5.02 46.73
N GLN A 704 -37.21 5.56 45.61
CA GLN A 704 -36.24 6.61 45.55
C GLN A 704 -36.75 7.94 46.16
N SER A 705 -38.04 8.24 46.00
CA SER A 705 -38.63 9.46 46.53
C SER A 705 -38.70 9.42 48.08
N GLU A 706 -38.99 8.27 48.64
CA GLU A 706 -39.04 8.07 50.09
C GLU A 706 -37.63 8.10 50.75
N ALA A 707 -36.62 7.50 50.09
CA ALA A 707 -35.22 7.58 50.48
C ALA A 707 -34.71 9.00 50.48
N GLN A 708 -35.12 9.80 49.49
CA GLN A 708 -34.77 11.21 49.40
C GLN A 708 -35.42 12.06 50.47
N ALA A 709 -36.67 11.77 50.85
CA ALA A 709 -37.34 12.40 51.95
C ALA A 709 -36.67 12.08 53.31
N PHE A 710 -36.28 10.84 53.59
CA PHE A 710 -35.53 10.48 54.78
C PHE A 710 -34.13 11.11 54.84
N LEU A 711 -33.45 11.25 53.70
CA LEU A 711 -32.15 11.93 53.65
C LEU A 711 -32.28 13.44 53.94
N HIS A 712 -33.37 14.05 53.46
CA HIS A 712 -33.67 15.45 53.72
C HIS A 712 -34.01 15.70 55.21
N THR A 713 -34.82 14.82 55.82
CA THR A 713 -35.14 14.90 57.27
C THR A 713 -33.92 14.63 58.13
N LEU A 714 -33.03 13.72 57.74
CA LEU A 714 -31.74 13.49 58.37
C LEU A 714 -30.89 14.76 58.37
N ARG A 715 -30.80 15.42 57.24
CA ARG A 715 -30.02 16.66 57.03
C ARG A 715 -30.60 17.83 57.91
N ALA A 716 -31.92 17.94 57.94
CA ALA A 716 -32.60 18.93 58.73
C ALA A 716 -32.41 18.69 60.27
N ALA A 717 -32.44 17.42 60.70
CA ALA A 717 -32.20 17.04 62.10
C ALA A 717 -30.77 17.31 62.56
N LEU A 718 -29.79 17.13 61.67
CA LEU A 718 -28.39 17.43 61.96
C LEU A 718 -28.11 18.93 62.00
N ASN A 719 -28.71 19.72 61.08
CA ASN A 719 -28.56 21.18 61.08
C ASN A 719 -29.20 21.88 62.28
N LYS A 720 -30.30 21.33 62.86
CA LYS A 720 -30.98 21.86 64.02
C LYS A 720 -30.17 21.72 65.30
N ASN A 721 -29.32 20.72 65.42
CA ASN A 721 -28.43 20.53 66.57
C ASN A 721 -27.18 21.46 66.48
N ALA A 722 -26.73 21.83 65.26
CA ALA A 722 -25.64 22.77 65.11
C ALA A 722 -26.01 24.23 65.55
N SER A 723 -27.32 24.55 65.45
CA SER A 723 -27.80 25.91 65.89
C SER A 723 -28.22 25.98 67.37
N SER A 724 -28.24 24.88 68.13
CA SER A 724 -28.56 24.84 69.57
C SER A 724 -27.32 24.68 70.47
N SER A 725 -26.13 24.57 69.86
CA SER A 725 -24.83 24.47 70.55
C SER A 725 -23.96 25.70 70.38
N LEU A 726 -24.50 26.79 69.82
CA LEU A 726 -23.98 28.17 69.88
C LEU A 726 -24.84 28.97 70.84
#